data_6b0ae28b69293144693815771566e539
#
_entry.id   6b0ae28b69293144693815771566e539
#
_cell.length_a   1.000
_cell.length_b   1.000
_cell.length_c   1.000
_cell.angle_alpha   90.00
_cell.angle_beta   90.00
_cell.angle_gamma   90.00
#
_symmetry.space_group_name_H-M   'P 1'
#
loop_
_entity.id
_entity.type
_entity.pdbx_description
1 polymer ?
#
loop_
_entity_poly.entity_id
_entity_poly.type
_entity_poly.pdbx_seq_one_letter_code
_entity_poly.pdbx_strand_id
1 'polypeptide(L)'
;PAIDNGATSAQIFVGTKSMVCDVYGMKSDKEFIHTLEDVIRKRGAMDKLISDRANLEISKKVVDVLRSFVIDDFQSEPYHEHQNPSERHYQTCKKITNTVLDRSGAPAFCWLLALLYVVFIMNHTATQGLDWQTPLFALTGSTTDISVMLQFSFWEPIYYATAESLKYDSKTAFPSGIGEAKGRFVGFAESIGDVLTYKILTDDTQKIIYRSYVRSALTETEINQRLDPREDKDSKPIAEVVHIPRAEDGSGRQGMIVINPDDILNRTYLTEPDEQGQRFRAKVVQKIIDHERGLEEHPDRIKFLVRVEGDHADEIIGYNDLLTHLEEGMTDTAEQFWNFKEIVAHEGPLKEGHPSYKGSAYNVLIIWEDGSRTFEPLSIIAADNPMVCALYAKKVGLLDTPGWKRFKSIAKDEKKLTRMLNQAKLKSFRREPTYQFGHKIPRSTPEAIRFDEENKNTFWQDAMALEMAQLQEFNTFTDLGKDAKPPPDHLKIRVHFVFAVKHDGRHKARLVADGHLTDTPLDSVYSGVVSLRSLRIVIFLAELNDMELYGADVSNAYLEAETREKVYIVGGLGFGELQGHTLLIHKALYGLKSSGKRWHEKLFDILRAMNFTPSKADSDVWYRRVDDAYEYIAVYVDDLAIASKQPGKIIDELTTQFALKLKGVGPLTYHLGCDFVRDPDGTLSYGPKKYIEKILANYERIFGEAPRMAASPLVQNDHPEIDDSILLNEAGITQYQSLIGELQWCIALGRFDIMTAIMTMGRFRVCPRQGHLDRLKRVYGFLRKFKHGAIRVRTGLPDYSEIPHVTYDWMYSVYGQVNECLPIDAPAPLGKGIIVTTYVDANLYHDLLNGRAVTGVLHMLNGTPIDWYSKRQATVETATYGSEFVAARIATDQIIDLRTTLRYLGVPITGPAYMFGDNQSVIASSTMPHSQLSKRHHALSYHHVREAVVADILRFNYIRS
;
A
#
# COMPACT_ATOMS: atom_id res chain seq x y z
N PRO A 1 -29.63 -27.85 8.02
CA PRO A 1 -29.09 -26.75 7.23
C PRO A 1 -28.75 -25.54 8.11
N ALA A 2 -27.71 -24.81 7.76
CA ALA A 2 -27.33 -23.58 8.44
C ALA A 2 -28.35 -22.46 8.13
N ILE A 3 -28.47 -21.50 9.08
CA ILE A 3 -29.32 -20.32 8.85
C ILE A 3 -28.72 -19.43 7.75
N ASP A 4 -27.40 -19.44 7.62
CA ASP A 4 -26.66 -18.77 6.55
C ASP A 4 -26.70 -19.64 5.30
N ASN A 5 -27.33 -19.16 4.24
CA ASN A 5 -27.45 -19.80 2.92
C ASN A 5 -28.08 -21.21 2.88
N GLY A 6 -28.57 -21.77 4.00
CA GLY A 6 -29.08 -23.12 4.05
C GLY A 6 -28.03 -24.20 3.80
N ALA A 7 -26.75 -23.90 4.03
CA ALA A 7 -25.65 -24.85 3.86
C ALA A 7 -25.83 -26.09 4.74
N THR A 8 -25.48 -27.24 4.19
CA THR A 8 -25.55 -28.55 4.88
C THR A 8 -24.17 -29.08 5.24
N SER A 9 -23.13 -28.58 4.56
CA SER A 9 -21.72 -28.90 4.79
C SER A 9 -20.85 -27.66 4.58
N ALA A 10 -19.56 -27.74 4.89
CA ALA A 10 -18.62 -26.67 4.64
C ALA A 10 -17.30 -27.24 4.12
N GLN A 11 -16.71 -26.54 3.16
CA GLN A 11 -15.36 -26.79 2.67
C GLN A 11 -14.37 -25.93 3.41
N ILE A 12 -13.23 -26.50 3.78
CA ILE A 12 -12.14 -25.80 4.45
C ILE A 12 -10.90 -25.88 3.56
N PHE A 13 -10.25 -24.74 3.38
CA PHE A 13 -8.94 -24.62 2.74
C PHE A 13 -7.92 -24.11 3.76
N VAL A 14 -6.76 -24.76 3.85
CA VAL A 14 -5.72 -24.41 4.80
C VAL A 14 -4.40 -24.21 4.08
N GLY A 15 -3.79 -23.06 4.25
CA GLY A 15 -2.46 -22.77 3.72
C GLY A 15 -1.37 -23.57 4.45
N THR A 16 -0.62 -24.40 3.74
CA THR A 16 0.38 -25.29 4.34
C THR A 16 1.53 -24.54 5.03
N LYS A 17 1.89 -23.35 4.53
CA LYS A 17 2.96 -22.50 5.08
C LYS A 17 2.44 -21.44 6.03
N SER A 18 1.35 -20.78 5.65
CA SER A 18 0.78 -19.67 6.43
C SER A 18 -0.19 -20.12 7.51
N MET A 19 -0.70 -21.35 7.44
CA MET A 19 -1.79 -21.89 8.28
C MET A 19 -3.09 -21.05 8.20
N VAL A 20 -3.20 -20.12 7.27
CA VAL A 20 -4.45 -19.38 7.04
C VAL A 20 -5.53 -20.37 6.61
N CYS A 21 -6.68 -20.27 7.26
CA CYS A 21 -7.84 -21.12 7.03
C CYS A 21 -8.97 -20.29 6.42
N ASP A 22 -9.57 -20.78 5.34
CA ASP A 22 -10.79 -20.22 4.74
C ASP A 22 -11.87 -21.28 4.74
N VAL A 23 -13.12 -20.86 5.01
CA VAL A 23 -14.29 -21.74 5.11
C VAL A 23 -15.39 -21.24 4.20
N TYR A 24 -15.99 -22.16 3.47
CA TYR A 24 -17.10 -21.89 2.56
C TYR A 24 -18.23 -22.87 2.84
N GLY A 25 -19.47 -22.36 3.06
CA GLY A 25 -20.65 -23.20 3.23
C GLY A 25 -21.12 -23.77 1.90
N MET A 26 -21.57 -25.01 1.91
CA MET A 26 -22.10 -25.71 0.72
C MET A 26 -23.48 -26.32 1.00
N LYS A 27 -24.40 -26.19 0.05
CA LYS A 27 -25.72 -26.90 0.08
C LYS A 27 -25.58 -28.31 -0.41
N SER A 28 -24.64 -28.56 -1.29
CA SER A 28 -24.32 -29.86 -1.81
C SER A 28 -22.85 -29.96 -2.20
N ASP A 29 -22.36 -31.18 -2.26
CA ASP A 29 -20.97 -31.45 -2.67
C ASP A 29 -20.62 -30.92 -4.07
N LYS A 30 -21.62 -30.72 -4.95
CA LYS A 30 -21.40 -30.17 -6.30
C LYS A 30 -20.87 -28.71 -6.28
N GLU A 31 -21.05 -28.02 -5.17
CA GLU A 31 -20.58 -26.64 -5.00
C GLU A 31 -19.08 -26.54 -4.66
N PHE A 32 -18.40 -27.66 -4.43
CA PHE A 32 -16.95 -27.67 -4.16
C PHE A 32 -16.16 -26.85 -5.19
N ILE A 33 -16.52 -26.92 -6.46
CA ILE A 33 -15.83 -26.17 -7.51
C ILE A 33 -15.94 -24.64 -7.30
N HIS A 34 -17.08 -24.18 -6.80
CA HIS A 34 -17.28 -22.75 -6.54
C HIS A 34 -16.49 -22.30 -5.31
N THR A 35 -16.39 -23.15 -4.27
CA THR A 35 -15.55 -22.85 -3.12
C THR A 35 -14.07 -22.78 -3.49
N LEU A 36 -13.61 -23.61 -4.43
CA LEU A 36 -12.26 -23.56 -4.98
C LEU A 36 -12.04 -22.28 -5.79
N GLU A 37 -12.98 -21.89 -6.62
CA GLU A 37 -12.91 -20.62 -7.36
C GLU A 37 -12.91 -19.42 -6.40
N ASP A 38 -13.69 -19.46 -5.32
CA ASP A 38 -13.75 -18.39 -4.32
C ASP A 38 -12.46 -18.26 -3.52
N VAL A 39 -11.83 -19.35 -3.10
CA VAL A 39 -10.54 -19.26 -2.41
C VAL A 39 -9.43 -18.73 -3.34
N ILE A 40 -9.45 -19.13 -4.61
CA ILE A 40 -8.52 -18.60 -5.62
C ILE A 40 -8.74 -17.08 -5.80
N ARG A 41 -10.00 -16.64 -5.85
CA ARG A 41 -10.34 -15.22 -5.93
C ARG A 41 -9.87 -14.42 -4.71
N LYS A 42 -10.06 -14.98 -3.51
CA LYS A 42 -9.76 -14.31 -2.23
C LYS A 42 -8.26 -14.28 -1.93
N ARG A 43 -7.53 -15.35 -2.24
CA ARG A 43 -6.13 -15.55 -1.83
C ARG A 43 -5.12 -15.58 -2.97
N GLY A 44 -5.60 -15.61 -4.20
CA GLY A 44 -4.78 -15.89 -5.37
C GLY A 44 -4.67 -17.39 -5.69
N ALA A 45 -4.16 -17.73 -6.87
CA ALA A 45 -3.91 -19.11 -7.26
C ALA A 45 -2.79 -19.67 -6.38
N MET A 46 -3.05 -20.82 -5.76
CA MET A 46 -2.06 -21.57 -4.99
C MET A 46 -1.11 -22.33 -5.93
N ASP A 47 0.11 -22.58 -5.51
CA ASP A 47 1.07 -23.39 -6.31
C ASP A 47 0.60 -24.85 -6.41
N LYS A 48 0.01 -25.37 -5.34
CA LYS A 48 -0.41 -26.76 -5.22
C LYS A 48 -1.67 -26.89 -4.38
N LEU A 49 -2.64 -27.65 -4.87
CA LEU A 49 -3.79 -28.12 -4.09
C LEU A 49 -3.51 -29.54 -3.59
N ILE A 50 -3.55 -29.73 -2.26
CA ILE A 50 -3.48 -31.04 -1.64
C ILE A 50 -4.89 -31.44 -1.23
N SER A 51 -5.39 -32.53 -1.79
CA SER A 51 -6.74 -33.04 -1.51
C SER A 51 -6.74 -34.55 -1.23
N ASP A 52 -7.79 -35.07 -0.62
CA ASP A 52 -8.05 -36.49 -0.59
C ASP A 52 -8.70 -36.94 -1.92
N ARG A 53 -8.76 -38.22 -2.15
CA ARG A 53 -9.36 -38.80 -3.39
C ARG A 53 -10.89 -38.80 -3.44
N ALA A 54 -11.52 -37.81 -2.79
CA ALA A 54 -12.97 -37.67 -2.92
C ALA A 54 -13.38 -37.46 -4.40
N ASN A 55 -14.40 -38.17 -4.85
CA ASN A 55 -14.83 -38.14 -6.27
C ASN A 55 -15.13 -36.74 -6.83
N LEU A 56 -15.36 -35.78 -5.95
CA LEU A 56 -15.63 -34.41 -6.31
C LEU A 56 -14.36 -33.61 -6.56
N GLU A 57 -13.35 -33.84 -5.75
CA GLU A 57 -12.04 -33.15 -5.82
C GLU A 57 -11.23 -33.58 -7.05
N ILE A 58 -11.51 -34.79 -7.56
CA ILE A 58 -10.91 -35.32 -8.80
C ILE A 58 -11.80 -35.13 -10.03
N SER A 59 -12.90 -34.41 -9.89
CA SER A 59 -13.83 -34.24 -11.01
C SER A 59 -13.16 -33.47 -12.17
N LYS A 60 -13.57 -33.82 -13.42
CA LYS A 60 -13.02 -33.15 -14.62
C LYS A 60 -13.10 -31.62 -14.54
N LYS A 61 -14.15 -31.08 -13.90
CA LYS A 61 -14.33 -29.63 -13.75
C LYS A 61 -13.28 -29.03 -12.82
N VAL A 62 -12.96 -29.70 -11.72
CA VAL A 62 -11.93 -29.30 -10.80
C VAL A 62 -10.56 -29.32 -11.47
N VAL A 63 -10.24 -30.42 -12.16
CA VAL A 63 -9.01 -30.55 -12.94
C VAL A 63 -8.90 -29.46 -14.02
N ASP A 64 -10.01 -29.08 -14.66
CA ASP A 64 -10.00 -27.97 -15.64
C ASP A 64 -9.73 -26.61 -14.99
N VAL A 65 -10.23 -26.35 -13.78
CA VAL A 65 -9.91 -25.15 -12.99
C VAL A 65 -8.42 -25.15 -12.60
N LEU A 66 -7.91 -26.23 -12.02
CA LEU A 66 -6.51 -26.35 -11.62
C LEU A 66 -5.57 -26.12 -12.82
N ARG A 67 -5.87 -26.71 -13.97
CA ARG A 67 -5.10 -26.49 -15.20
C ARG A 67 -5.17 -25.03 -15.71
N SER A 68 -6.32 -24.38 -15.57
CA SER A 68 -6.49 -23.00 -16.06
C SER A 68 -5.66 -22.00 -15.26
N PHE A 69 -5.39 -22.30 -13.99
CA PHE A 69 -4.59 -21.47 -13.09
C PHE A 69 -3.16 -22.00 -12.84
N VAL A 70 -2.79 -23.09 -13.55
CA VAL A 70 -1.47 -23.75 -13.41
C VAL A 70 -1.20 -24.17 -11.95
N ILE A 71 -2.22 -24.74 -11.31
CA ILE A 71 -2.15 -25.27 -9.94
C ILE A 71 -1.82 -26.76 -10.02
N ASP A 72 -0.78 -27.17 -9.30
CA ASP A 72 -0.42 -28.59 -9.17
C ASP A 72 -1.49 -29.35 -8.36
N ASP A 73 -1.97 -30.48 -8.89
CA ASP A 73 -2.88 -31.39 -8.21
C ASP A 73 -2.09 -32.48 -7.49
N PHE A 74 -2.20 -32.51 -6.16
CA PHE A 74 -1.57 -33.55 -5.35
C PHE A 74 -2.65 -34.27 -4.50
N GLN A 75 -2.78 -35.55 -4.68
CA GLN A 75 -3.76 -36.36 -3.97
C GLN A 75 -3.06 -37.16 -2.88
N SER A 76 -3.56 -37.09 -1.63
CA SER A 76 -3.08 -37.91 -0.54
C SER A 76 -3.49 -39.38 -0.73
N GLU A 77 -2.70 -40.29 -0.20
CA GLU A 77 -3.03 -41.73 -0.18
C GLU A 77 -4.21 -41.99 0.77
N PRO A 78 -5.11 -42.94 0.45
CA PRO A 78 -6.19 -43.30 1.36
C PRO A 78 -5.65 -43.74 2.71
N TYR A 79 -6.31 -43.31 3.80
CA TYR A 79 -5.94 -43.61 5.20
C TYR A 79 -4.60 -43.03 5.68
N HIS A 80 -4.02 -42.09 4.96
CA HIS A 80 -2.80 -41.38 5.36
C HIS A 80 -3.10 -39.92 5.74
N GLU A 81 -3.84 -39.73 6.82
CA GLU A 81 -4.30 -38.40 7.31
C GLU A 81 -3.14 -37.39 7.52
N HIS A 82 -1.92 -37.86 7.79
CA HIS A 82 -0.74 -37.00 7.96
C HIS A 82 -0.29 -36.33 6.66
N GLN A 83 -0.72 -36.84 5.49
CA GLN A 83 -0.41 -36.23 4.19
C GLN A 83 -1.34 -35.05 3.86
N ASN A 84 -2.49 -34.93 4.56
CA ASN A 84 -3.44 -33.84 4.37
C ASN A 84 -3.54 -32.97 5.65
N PRO A 85 -2.77 -31.89 5.77
CA PRO A 85 -2.80 -31.00 6.94
C PRO A 85 -4.17 -30.37 7.22
N SER A 86 -5.04 -30.25 6.21
CA SER A 86 -6.35 -29.63 6.36
C SER A 86 -7.29 -30.45 7.23
N GLU A 87 -7.20 -31.76 7.21
CA GLU A 87 -8.06 -32.64 8.01
C GLU A 87 -7.82 -32.45 9.51
N ARG A 88 -6.57 -32.43 9.93
CA ARG A 88 -6.19 -32.17 11.33
C ARG A 88 -6.62 -30.76 11.79
N HIS A 89 -6.50 -29.79 10.90
CA HIS A 89 -6.93 -28.43 11.19
C HIS A 89 -8.46 -28.35 11.31
N TYR A 90 -9.19 -29.06 10.44
CA TYR A 90 -10.64 -29.18 10.50
C TYR A 90 -11.14 -29.78 11.83
N GLN A 91 -10.53 -30.86 12.32
CA GLN A 91 -10.89 -31.45 13.61
C GLN A 91 -10.74 -30.42 14.75
N THR A 92 -9.69 -29.62 14.73
CA THR A 92 -9.47 -28.54 15.70
C THR A 92 -10.56 -27.46 15.58
N CYS A 93 -10.85 -26.98 14.37
CA CYS A 93 -11.92 -26.01 14.12
C CYS A 93 -13.27 -26.55 14.60
N LYS A 94 -13.60 -27.80 14.27
CA LYS A 94 -14.86 -28.45 14.68
C LYS A 94 -14.99 -28.52 16.21
N LYS A 95 -13.93 -28.93 16.91
CA LYS A 95 -13.92 -28.99 18.38
C LYS A 95 -14.14 -27.61 19.03
N ILE A 96 -13.45 -26.59 18.54
CA ILE A 96 -13.60 -25.22 19.06
C ILE A 96 -14.99 -24.69 18.73
N THR A 97 -15.50 -24.95 17.52
CA THR A 97 -16.86 -24.53 17.10
C THR A 97 -17.93 -25.12 17.99
N ASN A 98 -17.86 -26.44 18.29
CA ASN A 98 -18.79 -27.08 19.21
C ASN A 98 -18.71 -26.45 20.60
N THR A 99 -17.50 -26.18 21.09
CA THR A 99 -17.30 -25.49 22.39
C THR A 99 -17.90 -24.09 22.41
N VAL A 100 -17.78 -23.33 21.30
CA VAL A 100 -18.37 -21.99 21.17
C VAL A 100 -19.89 -22.07 21.17
N LEU A 101 -20.48 -23.01 20.42
CA LEU A 101 -21.93 -23.22 20.41
C LEU A 101 -22.47 -23.61 21.78
N ASP A 102 -21.83 -24.58 22.46
CA ASP A 102 -22.24 -25.06 23.79
C ASP A 102 -22.17 -23.94 24.84
N ARG A 103 -21.06 -23.18 24.86
CA ARG A 103 -20.85 -22.10 25.85
C ARG A 103 -21.73 -20.88 25.59
N SER A 104 -21.98 -20.54 24.34
CA SER A 104 -22.79 -19.38 23.99
C SER A 104 -24.29 -19.64 24.05
N GLY A 105 -24.71 -20.91 24.10
CA GLY A 105 -26.11 -21.32 24.00
C GLY A 105 -26.74 -21.01 22.63
N ALA A 106 -25.92 -20.83 21.59
CA ALA A 106 -26.40 -20.57 20.25
C ALA A 106 -27.10 -21.82 19.66
N PRO A 107 -28.19 -21.66 18.93
CA PRO A 107 -28.88 -22.78 18.30
C PRO A 107 -28.00 -23.51 17.29
N ALA A 108 -28.22 -24.81 17.15
CA ALA A 108 -27.43 -25.67 16.24
C ALA A 108 -27.45 -25.22 14.77
N PHE A 109 -28.49 -24.54 14.32
CA PHE A 109 -28.55 -23.99 12.96
C PHE A 109 -27.57 -22.81 12.73
N CYS A 110 -26.94 -22.28 13.78
CA CYS A 110 -25.87 -21.28 13.69
C CYS A 110 -24.47 -21.91 13.48
N TRP A 111 -24.38 -23.22 13.26
CA TRP A 111 -23.11 -23.94 13.19
C TRP A 111 -22.12 -23.34 12.18
N LEU A 112 -22.59 -22.92 10.99
CA LEU A 112 -21.70 -22.31 9.98
C LEU A 112 -21.19 -20.94 10.39
N LEU A 113 -22.04 -20.12 11.00
CA LEU A 113 -21.66 -18.80 11.52
C LEU A 113 -20.63 -18.96 12.66
N ALA A 114 -20.83 -19.94 13.56
CA ALA A 114 -19.88 -20.24 14.61
C ALA A 114 -18.55 -20.76 14.05
N LEU A 115 -18.57 -21.59 13.02
CA LEU A 115 -17.37 -22.07 12.34
C LEU A 115 -16.60 -20.92 11.67
N LEU A 116 -17.28 -20.05 10.95
CA LEU A 116 -16.67 -18.84 10.34
C LEU A 116 -16.07 -17.92 11.40
N TYR A 117 -16.77 -17.69 12.51
CA TYR A 117 -16.26 -16.92 13.64
C TYR A 117 -14.99 -17.54 14.23
N VAL A 118 -14.99 -18.84 14.49
CA VAL A 118 -13.83 -19.55 15.04
C VAL A 118 -12.63 -19.46 14.10
N VAL A 119 -12.83 -19.71 12.82
CA VAL A 119 -11.75 -19.64 11.82
C VAL A 119 -11.21 -18.21 11.70
N PHE A 120 -12.08 -17.21 11.75
CA PHE A 120 -11.65 -15.81 11.76
C PHE A 120 -10.75 -15.52 12.97
N ILE A 121 -11.16 -15.92 14.17
CA ILE A 121 -10.35 -15.75 15.39
C ILE A 121 -9.01 -16.52 15.27
N MET A 122 -9.03 -17.76 14.80
CA MET A 122 -7.81 -18.56 14.63
C MET A 122 -6.81 -17.92 13.67
N ASN A 123 -7.29 -17.33 12.58
CA ASN A 123 -6.42 -16.62 11.62
C ASN A 123 -5.72 -15.40 12.24
N HIS A 124 -6.30 -14.82 13.29
CA HIS A 124 -5.79 -13.65 14.00
C HIS A 124 -5.08 -13.98 15.32
N THR A 125 -5.04 -15.25 15.69
CA THR A 125 -4.41 -15.68 16.94
C THR A 125 -3.05 -16.30 16.67
N ALA A 126 -2.05 -15.93 17.50
CA ALA A 126 -0.71 -16.48 17.42
C ALA A 126 -0.71 -17.99 17.65
N THR A 127 0.03 -18.73 16.82
CA THR A 127 0.11 -20.19 16.91
C THR A 127 1.56 -20.67 17.00
N GLN A 128 1.79 -21.71 17.80
CA GLN A 128 3.12 -22.29 17.98
C GLN A 128 3.70 -22.82 16.66
N GLY A 129 2.87 -23.33 15.75
CA GLY A 129 3.30 -23.83 14.44
C GLY A 129 3.88 -22.77 13.50
N LEU A 130 3.74 -21.50 13.85
CA LEU A 130 4.29 -20.34 13.12
C LEU A 130 5.20 -19.48 14.02
N ASP A 131 5.91 -20.11 14.95
CA ASP A 131 6.80 -19.41 15.90
C ASP A 131 6.10 -18.25 16.61
N TRP A 132 4.87 -18.49 17.06
CA TRP A 132 4.00 -17.53 17.74
C TRP A 132 3.59 -16.31 16.89
N GLN A 133 3.65 -16.42 15.58
CA GLN A 133 3.04 -15.46 14.67
C GLN A 133 1.57 -15.85 14.39
N THR A 134 0.78 -14.87 13.93
CA THR A 134 -0.58 -15.15 13.47
C THR A 134 -0.57 -15.68 12.03
N PRO A 135 -1.51 -16.56 11.66
CA PRO A 135 -1.64 -17.03 10.28
C PRO A 135 -1.75 -15.89 9.25
N LEU A 136 -2.49 -14.84 9.57
CA LEU A 136 -2.59 -13.66 8.69
C LEU A 136 -1.27 -12.90 8.57
N PHE A 137 -0.50 -12.78 9.64
CA PHE A 137 0.85 -12.19 9.56
C PHE A 137 1.75 -13.01 8.65
N ALA A 138 1.73 -14.36 8.81
CA ALA A 138 2.52 -15.25 7.95
C ALA A 138 2.13 -15.16 6.46
N LEU A 139 0.88 -14.80 6.15
CA LEU A 139 0.42 -14.61 4.78
C LEU A 139 0.69 -13.21 4.22
N THR A 140 0.46 -12.16 5.03
CA THR A 140 0.41 -10.78 4.57
C THR A 140 1.61 -9.93 4.99
N GLY A 141 2.38 -10.39 5.98
CA GLY A 141 3.47 -9.62 6.61
C GLY A 141 2.99 -8.48 7.50
N SER A 142 1.67 -8.33 7.71
CA SER A 142 1.09 -7.25 8.50
C SER A 142 0.48 -7.77 9.79
N THR A 143 0.76 -7.09 10.90
CA THR A 143 0.11 -7.39 12.19
C THR A 143 -1.32 -6.84 12.17
N THR A 144 -2.28 -7.69 12.46
CA THR A 144 -3.69 -7.29 12.53
C THR A 144 -4.03 -6.73 13.91
N ASP A 145 -4.83 -5.67 13.94
CA ASP A 145 -5.41 -5.15 15.18
C ASP A 145 -6.50 -6.10 15.66
N ILE A 146 -6.27 -6.77 16.80
CA ILE A 146 -7.21 -7.71 17.41
C ILE A 146 -8.21 -7.02 18.37
N SER A 147 -8.06 -5.75 18.68
CA SER A 147 -8.91 -5.03 19.63
C SER A 147 -10.39 -5.08 19.25
N VAL A 148 -10.67 -5.08 17.97
CA VAL A 148 -12.02 -5.23 17.40
C VAL A 148 -12.67 -6.56 17.74
N MET A 149 -11.89 -7.62 17.83
CA MET A 149 -12.35 -8.98 18.11
C MET A 149 -12.70 -9.20 19.57
N LEU A 150 -12.22 -8.32 20.45
CA LEU A 150 -12.41 -8.43 21.90
C LEU A 150 -13.67 -7.72 22.39
N GLN A 151 -14.42 -7.06 21.50
CA GLN A 151 -15.59 -6.27 21.91
C GLN A 151 -16.82 -7.11 22.21
N PHE A 152 -17.07 -8.19 21.47
CA PHE A 152 -18.25 -9.03 21.61
C PHE A 152 -17.91 -10.51 21.56
N SER A 153 -18.59 -11.30 22.38
CA SER A 153 -18.53 -12.76 22.32
C SER A 153 -19.56 -13.32 21.35
N PHE A 154 -19.26 -14.47 20.75
CA PHE A 154 -20.21 -15.12 19.84
C PHE A 154 -21.58 -15.34 20.52
N TRP A 155 -22.65 -15.01 19.84
CA TRP A 155 -24.05 -15.08 20.30
C TRP A 155 -24.39 -14.06 21.39
N GLU A 156 -23.54 -13.09 21.69
CA GLU A 156 -23.83 -12.01 22.63
C GLU A 156 -25.05 -11.19 22.15
N PRO A 157 -25.97 -10.88 23.04
CA PRO A 157 -27.07 -9.97 22.71
C PRO A 157 -26.53 -8.56 22.56
N ILE A 158 -26.90 -7.92 21.47
CA ILE A 158 -26.43 -6.59 21.09
C ILE A 158 -27.58 -5.71 20.62
N TYR A 159 -27.36 -4.41 20.68
CA TYR A 159 -28.19 -3.43 20.01
C TYR A 159 -27.47 -2.91 18.76
N TYR A 160 -28.20 -2.77 17.67
CA TYR A 160 -27.70 -2.21 16.42
C TYR A 160 -28.63 -1.10 15.92
N ALA A 161 -28.05 -0.08 15.24
CA ALA A 161 -28.83 1.00 14.64
C ALA A 161 -29.70 0.49 13.50
N THR A 162 -30.99 0.87 13.53
CA THR A 162 -31.94 0.53 12.46
C THR A 162 -31.73 1.42 11.24
N ALA A 163 -32.14 0.94 10.05
CA ALA A 163 -32.07 1.74 8.83
C ALA A 163 -32.88 3.05 8.91
N GLU A 164 -33.90 3.09 9.74
CA GLU A 164 -34.70 4.28 9.99
C GLU A 164 -33.96 5.30 10.88
N SER A 165 -33.19 4.85 11.85
CA SER A 165 -32.33 5.72 12.66
C SER A 165 -31.14 6.29 11.90
N LEU A 166 -30.69 5.60 10.89
CA LEU A 166 -29.63 6.04 9.97
C LEU A 166 -30.14 7.04 8.91
N LYS A 167 -31.45 7.05 8.67
CA LYS A 167 -32.17 8.00 7.80
C LYS A 167 -32.65 9.21 8.59
N TYR A 168 -31.79 9.88 9.32
CA TYR A 168 -32.17 11.07 10.09
C TYR A 168 -32.67 12.18 9.16
N ASP A 169 -34.02 12.35 9.09
CA ASP A 169 -34.62 13.49 8.44
C ASP A 169 -34.72 14.62 9.46
N SER A 170 -33.94 15.68 9.27
CA SER A 170 -33.93 16.87 10.10
C SER A 170 -35.27 17.65 10.10
N LYS A 171 -36.25 17.22 9.31
CA LYS A 171 -37.58 17.85 9.20
C LYS A 171 -38.61 17.31 10.20
N THR A 172 -38.32 16.17 10.86
CA THR A 172 -39.19 15.65 11.91
C THR A 172 -38.62 16.00 13.29
N ALA A 173 -39.28 16.87 14.01
CA ALA A 173 -38.81 17.40 15.31
C ALA A 173 -38.68 16.33 16.42
N PHE A 174 -39.29 15.16 16.26
CA PHE A 174 -39.23 14.05 17.22
C PHE A 174 -39.33 12.73 16.48
N PRO A 175 -38.24 11.89 16.47
CA PRO A 175 -38.32 10.53 15.95
C PRO A 175 -39.26 9.73 16.88
N SER A 176 -40.37 9.28 16.37
CA SER A 176 -41.35 8.46 17.09
C SER A 176 -41.03 6.97 17.04
N GLY A 177 -39.95 6.60 16.38
CA GLY A 177 -39.46 5.21 16.18
C GLY A 177 -38.31 4.78 17.10
N ILE A 178 -38.21 3.50 17.33
CA ILE A 178 -37.06 2.89 18.06
C ILE A 178 -35.86 2.95 17.14
N GLY A 179 -34.89 3.80 17.48
CA GLY A 179 -33.67 4.00 16.69
C GLY A 179 -32.72 2.81 16.69
N GLU A 180 -32.90 1.84 17.59
CA GLU A 180 -32.09 0.64 17.72
C GLU A 180 -32.99 -0.60 17.77
N ALA A 181 -32.46 -1.71 17.23
CA ALA A 181 -33.09 -3.01 17.33
C ALA A 181 -32.12 -4.00 17.98
N LYS A 182 -32.67 -5.08 18.50
CA LYS A 182 -31.94 -6.13 19.20
C LYS A 182 -31.62 -7.27 18.26
N GLY A 183 -30.42 -7.85 18.41
CA GLY A 183 -29.98 -9.02 17.69
C GLY A 183 -28.86 -9.75 18.42
N ARG A 184 -28.27 -10.72 17.74
CA ARG A 184 -27.18 -11.52 18.25
C ARG A 184 -25.92 -11.27 17.43
N PHE A 185 -24.80 -11.05 18.09
CA PHE A 185 -23.51 -10.98 17.41
C PHE A 185 -23.11 -12.39 16.94
N VAL A 186 -22.86 -12.55 15.63
CA VAL A 186 -22.57 -13.84 15.00
C VAL A 186 -21.29 -13.84 14.17
N GLY A 187 -20.49 -12.80 14.28
CA GLY A 187 -19.16 -12.75 13.65
C GLY A 187 -18.81 -11.41 13.02
N PHE A 188 -17.77 -11.42 12.22
CA PHE A 188 -17.21 -10.24 11.56
C PHE A 188 -17.49 -10.28 10.06
N ALA A 189 -17.63 -9.12 9.44
CA ALA A 189 -17.74 -8.99 7.99
C ALA A 189 -16.35 -8.78 7.39
N GLU A 190 -15.87 -9.73 6.61
CA GLU A 190 -14.56 -9.62 5.97
C GLU A 190 -14.58 -8.83 4.66
N SER A 191 -15.75 -8.76 4.00
CA SER A 191 -15.89 -8.23 2.65
C SER A 191 -16.97 -7.14 2.52
N ILE A 192 -17.59 -6.72 3.62
CA ILE A 192 -18.68 -5.75 3.63
C ILE A 192 -18.39 -4.69 4.68
N GLY A 193 -18.41 -3.43 4.26
CA GLY A 193 -18.21 -2.30 5.15
C GLY A 193 -16.76 -2.12 5.59
N ASP A 194 -16.60 -1.45 6.71
CA ASP A 194 -15.30 -1.14 7.31
C ASP A 194 -14.80 -2.28 8.22
N VAL A 195 -13.54 -2.24 8.65
CA VAL A 195 -12.88 -3.19 9.56
C VAL A 195 -13.70 -3.49 10.81
N LEU A 196 -14.56 -2.58 11.25
CA LEU A 196 -15.47 -2.69 12.39
C LEU A 196 -16.88 -3.12 12.03
N THR A 197 -17.11 -3.76 10.91
CA THR A 197 -18.46 -4.21 10.52
C THR A 197 -18.73 -5.61 11.06
N TYR A 198 -19.82 -5.71 11.83
CA TYR A 198 -20.22 -6.95 12.50
C TYR A 198 -21.36 -7.65 11.78
N LYS A 199 -21.33 -8.98 11.77
CA LYS A 199 -22.47 -9.82 11.37
C LYS A 199 -23.44 -9.93 12.53
N ILE A 200 -24.69 -9.64 12.28
CA ILE A 200 -25.75 -9.63 13.29
C ILE A 200 -26.91 -10.49 12.80
N LEU A 201 -27.32 -11.43 13.62
CA LEU A 201 -28.59 -12.13 13.41
C LEU A 201 -29.69 -11.38 14.14
N THR A 202 -30.63 -10.83 13.41
CA THR A 202 -31.73 -10.02 13.99
C THR A 202 -32.70 -10.90 14.78
N ASP A 203 -33.17 -10.42 15.94
CA ASP A 203 -34.09 -11.19 16.79
C ASP A 203 -35.51 -11.26 16.18
N ASP A 204 -35.91 -10.20 15.43
CA ASP A 204 -37.24 -10.05 14.84
C ASP A 204 -37.45 -10.86 13.55
N THR A 205 -36.55 -10.72 12.61
CA THR A 205 -36.68 -11.28 11.26
C THR A 205 -35.81 -12.52 11.02
N GLN A 206 -34.93 -12.84 11.98
CA GLN A 206 -33.93 -13.93 11.86
C GLN A 206 -33.07 -13.83 10.58
N LYS A 207 -32.80 -12.60 10.15
CA LYS A 207 -31.94 -12.31 9.00
C LYS A 207 -30.55 -11.89 9.45
N ILE A 208 -29.55 -12.22 8.64
CA ILE A 208 -28.19 -11.75 8.85
C ILE A 208 -28.11 -10.36 8.21
N ILE A 209 -27.67 -9.40 9.03
CA ILE A 209 -27.41 -8.03 8.58
C ILE A 209 -25.99 -7.62 9.00
N TYR A 210 -25.51 -6.57 8.38
CA TYR A 210 -24.16 -6.03 8.61
C TYR A 210 -24.26 -4.61 9.16
N ARG A 211 -23.63 -4.35 10.31
CA ARG A 211 -23.64 -3.01 10.94
C ARG A 211 -22.30 -2.76 11.61
N SER A 212 -21.80 -1.53 11.49
CA SER A 212 -20.62 -1.06 12.20
C SER A 212 -20.97 -0.42 13.54
N TYR A 213 -22.21 0.08 13.67
CA TYR A 213 -22.67 0.69 14.90
C TYR A 213 -23.46 -0.33 15.74
N VAL A 214 -22.74 -0.89 16.71
CA VAL A 214 -23.23 -1.98 17.57
C VAL A 214 -22.75 -1.73 18.99
N ARG A 215 -23.61 -1.98 19.97
CA ARG A 215 -23.24 -1.96 21.38
C ARG A 215 -23.76 -3.19 22.12
N SER A 216 -23.08 -3.60 23.16
CA SER A 216 -23.52 -4.71 24.01
C SER A 216 -24.88 -4.42 24.64
N ALA A 217 -25.72 -5.42 24.70
CA ALA A 217 -26.96 -5.39 25.49
C ALA A 217 -26.76 -5.98 26.89
N LEU A 218 -25.52 -6.35 27.27
CA LEU A 218 -25.16 -6.81 28.59
C LEU A 218 -24.89 -5.62 29.50
N THR A 219 -25.35 -5.66 30.73
CA THR A 219 -25.01 -4.72 31.80
C THR A 219 -23.99 -5.35 32.76
N GLU A 220 -23.24 -4.54 33.53
CA GLU A 220 -22.24 -5.04 34.49
C GLU A 220 -22.83 -5.98 35.55
N THR A 221 -24.11 -5.81 35.88
CA THR A 221 -24.77 -6.53 36.98
C THR A 221 -25.88 -7.47 36.50
N GLU A 222 -26.44 -7.26 35.32
CA GLU A 222 -27.55 -8.05 34.81
C GLU A 222 -27.39 -8.35 33.32
N ILE A 223 -27.48 -9.62 33.01
CA ILE A 223 -27.37 -10.10 31.65
C ILE A 223 -28.67 -9.78 30.90
N ASN A 224 -28.60 -9.14 29.75
CA ASN A 224 -29.69 -8.91 28.79
C ASN A 224 -30.71 -7.81 29.15
N GLN A 225 -30.37 -6.83 29.96
CA GLN A 225 -31.25 -5.67 30.16
C GLN A 225 -30.99 -4.58 29.10
N ARG A 226 -32.08 -3.95 28.65
CA ARG A 226 -32.03 -2.77 27.80
C ARG A 226 -31.62 -1.58 28.64
N LEU A 227 -30.60 -0.82 28.24
CA LEU A 227 -30.29 0.47 28.86
C LEU A 227 -31.47 1.44 28.68
N ASP A 228 -31.78 2.23 29.70
CA ASP A 228 -32.89 3.21 29.63
C ASP A 228 -32.52 4.26 28.55
N PRO A 229 -33.33 4.43 27.50
CA PRO A 229 -33.05 5.41 26.46
C PRO A 229 -32.92 6.85 26.97
N ARG A 230 -33.33 7.10 28.23
CA ARG A 230 -33.23 8.43 28.87
C ARG A 230 -31.82 8.73 29.41
N GLU A 231 -30.97 7.73 29.64
CA GLU A 231 -29.57 7.94 30.07
C GLU A 231 -28.65 8.22 28.91
N ASP A 232 -29.06 7.88 27.69
CA ASP A 232 -28.25 8.05 26.45
C ASP A 232 -28.56 9.38 25.73
N LYS A 233 -29.13 10.38 26.38
CA LYS A 233 -29.46 11.69 25.76
C LYS A 233 -28.25 12.48 25.26
N ASP A 234 -27.04 12.11 25.66
CA ASP A 234 -25.80 12.74 25.21
C ASP A 234 -25.09 11.97 24.10
N SER A 235 -25.52 10.76 23.75
CA SER A 235 -25.05 10.07 22.59
C SER A 235 -25.80 10.56 21.34
N LYS A 236 -25.23 11.56 20.68
CA LYS A 236 -25.68 11.94 19.34
C LYS A 236 -25.53 10.70 18.44
N PRO A 237 -26.55 10.36 17.63
CA PRO A 237 -26.39 9.30 16.65
C PRO A 237 -25.22 9.67 15.75
N ILE A 238 -24.20 8.85 15.76
CA ILE A 238 -23.11 8.98 14.81
C ILE A 238 -23.68 8.47 13.49
N ALA A 239 -24.24 9.41 12.74
CA ALA A 239 -24.47 9.20 11.34
C ALA A 239 -23.10 9.23 10.66
N GLU A 240 -22.89 8.33 9.77
CA GLU A 240 -21.87 8.27 8.73
C GLU A 240 -20.88 7.14 8.89
N VAL A 241 -21.00 6.25 7.92
CA VAL A 241 -19.97 5.30 7.55
C VAL A 241 -18.76 6.12 7.10
N VAL A 242 -17.77 6.22 7.96
CA VAL A 242 -16.51 6.85 7.60
C VAL A 242 -15.70 5.84 6.82
N HIS A 243 -15.53 6.07 5.53
CA HIS A 243 -14.51 5.39 4.78
C HIS A 243 -13.14 5.78 5.37
N ILE A 244 -12.54 4.88 6.13
CA ILE A 244 -11.13 5.00 6.50
C ILE A 244 -10.36 4.61 5.25
N PRO A 245 -9.57 5.52 4.64
CA PRO A 245 -8.60 5.10 3.65
C PRO A 245 -7.73 4.03 4.32
N ARG A 246 -7.52 2.89 3.66
CA ARG A 246 -6.54 1.91 4.11
C ARG A 246 -5.27 2.67 4.43
N ALA A 247 -4.74 2.47 5.63
CA ALA A 247 -3.45 3.01 5.99
C ALA A 247 -2.47 2.64 4.86
N GLU A 248 -1.78 3.65 4.34
CA GLU A 248 -0.65 3.44 3.46
C GLU A 248 0.41 2.75 4.33
N ASP A 249 0.38 1.40 4.35
CA ASP A 249 1.57 0.66 4.65
C ASP A 249 2.52 0.99 3.50
N GLY A 250 3.78 1.27 3.75
CA GLY A 250 4.74 1.68 2.73
C GLY A 250 4.99 0.66 1.61
N SER A 251 4.01 -0.17 1.29
CA SER A 251 4.01 -1.27 0.32
C SER A 251 3.68 -0.84 -1.11
N GLY A 252 3.59 0.45 -1.40
CA GLY A 252 3.44 0.95 -2.79
C GLY A 252 2.14 0.56 -3.50
N ARG A 253 1.12 0.08 -2.78
CA ARG A 253 -0.21 -0.13 -3.34
C ARG A 253 -0.88 1.23 -3.49
N GLN A 254 -1.01 1.66 -4.72
CA GLN A 254 -1.76 2.87 -5.06
C GLN A 254 -3.17 2.78 -4.50
N GLY A 255 -3.60 3.89 -3.89
CA GLY A 255 -4.94 4.02 -3.37
C GLY A 255 -5.99 3.74 -4.45
N MET A 256 -7.14 3.32 -4.01
CA MET A 256 -8.36 3.05 -4.75
C MET A 256 -8.59 4.07 -5.85
N ILE A 257 -8.57 3.65 -7.12
CA ILE A 257 -8.88 4.53 -8.25
C ILE A 257 -10.39 4.72 -8.26
N VAL A 258 -10.83 5.92 -7.93
CA VAL A 258 -12.24 6.27 -8.00
C VAL A 258 -12.54 6.89 -9.35
N ILE A 259 -13.52 6.35 -9.99
CA ILE A 259 -14.02 6.79 -11.28
C ILE A 259 -15.12 7.83 -11.00
N ASN A 260 -15.05 8.99 -11.67
CA ASN A 260 -16.12 9.98 -11.57
C ASN A 260 -17.49 9.31 -11.85
N PRO A 261 -18.55 9.58 -11.04
CA PRO A 261 -19.88 9.00 -11.27
C PRO A 261 -20.42 9.14 -12.69
N ASP A 262 -20.10 10.22 -13.39
CA ASP A 262 -20.56 10.44 -14.77
C ASP A 262 -19.78 9.58 -15.78
N ASP A 263 -18.57 9.15 -15.47
CA ASP A 263 -17.74 8.30 -16.31
C ASP A 263 -17.98 6.80 -16.09
N ILE A 264 -18.84 6.46 -15.14
CA ILE A 264 -19.29 5.08 -14.88
C ILE A 264 -20.38 4.68 -15.88
N LEU A 265 -21.11 5.64 -16.45
CA LEU A 265 -22.13 5.34 -17.44
C LEU A 265 -21.55 4.58 -18.64
N ASN A 266 -22.28 3.58 -19.08
CA ASN A 266 -21.92 2.63 -20.15
C ASN A 266 -20.79 1.64 -19.84
N ARG A 267 -20.16 1.70 -18.65
CA ARG A 267 -19.22 0.65 -18.22
C ARG A 267 -19.93 -0.66 -18.00
N THR A 268 -19.19 -1.74 -18.18
CA THR A 268 -19.69 -3.09 -17.96
C THR A 268 -18.82 -3.81 -16.95
N TYR A 269 -19.43 -4.66 -16.14
CA TYR A 269 -18.77 -5.56 -15.21
C TYR A 269 -19.45 -6.92 -15.23
N LEU A 270 -18.88 -7.92 -14.56
CA LEU A 270 -19.53 -9.24 -14.40
C LEU A 270 -20.18 -9.32 -13.03
N THR A 271 -21.45 -9.75 -13.01
CA THR A 271 -22.19 -9.97 -11.77
C THR A 271 -21.54 -11.07 -10.93
N GLU A 272 -21.92 -11.14 -9.67
CA GLU A 272 -21.66 -12.31 -8.84
C GLU A 272 -22.24 -13.57 -9.53
N PRO A 273 -21.61 -14.76 -9.33
CA PRO A 273 -22.14 -15.97 -9.92
C PRO A 273 -23.52 -16.32 -9.31
N ASP A 274 -24.46 -16.68 -10.16
CA ASP A 274 -25.78 -17.17 -9.74
C ASP A 274 -25.71 -18.55 -9.09
N GLU A 275 -26.87 -19.11 -8.66
CA GLU A 275 -26.98 -20.44 -8.06
C GLU A 275 -26.45 -21.56 -8.94
N GLN A 276 -26.32 -21.33 -10.24
CA GLN A 276 -25.76 -22.27 -11.23
C GLN A 276 -24.27 -21.96 -11.54
N GLY A 277 -23.67 -20.97 -10.89
CA GLY A 277 -22.29 -20.54 -11.09
C GLY A 277 -22.07 -19.75 -12.39
N GLN A 278 -23.14 -19.21 -12.96
CA GLN A 278 -23.08 -18.42 -14.19
C GLN A 278 -23.00 -16.92 -13.80
N ARG A 279 -22.08 -16.21 -14.43
CA ARG A 279 -21.96 -14.76 -14.29
C ARG A 279 -22.50 -14.08 -15.54
N PHE A 280 -23.23 -13.01 -15.33
CA PHE A 280 -23.84 -12.23 -16.39
C PHE A 280 -23.11 -10.90 -16.55
N ARG A 281 -23.11 -10.37 -17.76
CA ARG A 281 -22.60 -9.03 -17.99
C ARG A 281 -23.65 -8.03 -17.55
N ALA A 282 -23.24 -7.11 -16.71
CA ALA A 282 -24.05 -5.99 -16.24
C ALA A 282 -23.53 -4.70 -16.87
N LYS A 283 -24.41 -3.89 -17.41
CA LYS A 283 -24.09 -2.59 -18.02
C LYS A 283 -24.72 -1.47 -17.20
N VAL A 284 -23.93 -0.47 -16.85
CA VAL A 284 -24.43 0.73 -16.19
C VAL A 284 -25.14 1.61 -17.20
N VAL A 285 -26.47 1.80 -16.99
CA VAL A 285 -27.34 2.45 -17.99
C VAL A 285 -27.64 3.90 -17.62
N GLN A 286 -27.89 4.17 -16.35
CA GLN A 286 -28.36 5.48 -15.88
C GLN A 286 -27.85 5.76 -14.47
N LYS A 287 -27.48 7.02 -14.23
CA LYS A 287 -27.21 7.58 -12.91
C LYS A 287 -28.53 8.04 -12.28
N ILE A 288 -28.81 7.64 -11.06
CA ILE A 288 -29.98 8.03 -10.28
C ILE A 288 -29.50 8.88 -9.11
N ILE A 289 -29.97 10.10 -9.02
CA ILE A 289 -29.67 11.03 -7.92
C ILE A 289 -30.93 11.15 -7.07
N ASP A 290 -30.80 10.99 -5.76
CA ASP A 290 -31.90 11.16 -4.83
C ASP A 290 -32.06 12.67 -4.51
N HIS A 291 -32.92 13.35 -5.24
CA HIS A 291 -33.14 14.81 -5.14
C HIS A 291 -33.84 15.27 -3.85
N GLU A 292 -34.36 14.36 -3.04
CA GLU A 292 -35.17 14.75 -1.87
C GLU A 292 -34.36 15.28 -0.68
N ARG A 293 -33.03 15.28 -0.72
CA ARG A 293 -32.19 15.49 0.46
C ARG A 293 -31.14 16.60 0.40
N GLY A 294 -31.14 17.45 -0.60
CA GLY A 294 -30.43 18.74 -0.58
C GLY A 294 -28.89 18.73 -0.64
N LEU A 295 -28.25 17.55 -0.84
CA LEU A 295 -26.83 17.42 -1.15
C LEU A 295 -26.71 16.53 -2.39
N GLU A 296 -27.01 17.09 -3.52
CA GLU A 296 -27.23 16.38 -4.80
C GLU A 296 -26.03 15.59 -5.33
N GLU A 297 -24.85 15.74 -4.73
CA GLU A 297 -23.61 15.18 -5.27
C GLU A 297 -22.77 14.36 -4.28
N HIS A 298 -23.33 13.95 -3.12
CA HIS A 298 -22.57 13.09 -2.21
C HIS A 298 -22.50 11.67 -2.78
N PRO A 299 -21.32 11.03 -2.85
CA PRO A 299 -21.15 9.69 -3.42
C PRO A 299 -22.12 8.64 -2.90
N ASP A 300 -22.47 8.68 -1.62
CA ASP A 300 -23.39 7.71 -0.98
C ASP A 300 -24.84 7.82 -1.45
N ARG A 301 -25.19 8.89 -2.16
CA ARG A 301 -26.54 9.16 -2.67
C ARG A 301 -26.68 8.88 -4.15
N ILE A 302 -25.57 8.63 -4.80
CA ILE A 302 -25.54 8.28 -6.21
C ILE A 302 -25.79 6.80 -6.34
N LYS A 303 -26.86 6.46 -7.03
CA LYS A 303 -27.18 5.08 -7.41
C LYS A 303 -27.14 4.96 -8.92
N PHE A 304 -26.96 3.76 -9.39
CA PHE A 304 -26.91 3.46 -10.81
C PHE A 304 -27.93 2.38 -11.14
N LEU A 305 -28.67 2.63 -12.21
CA LEU A 305 -29.47 1.57 -12.84
C LEU A 305 -28.53 0.74 -13.70
N VAL A 306 -28.47 -0.53 -13.40
CA VAL A 306 -27.62 -1.51 -14.09
C VAL A 306 -28.51 -2.52 -14.79
N ARG A 307 -28.27 -2.70 -16.08
CA ARG A 307 -28.95 -3.68 -16.89
C ARG A 307 -28.08 -4.94 -17.00
N VAL A 308 -28.60 -6.06 -16.55
CA VAL A 308 -27.95 -7.36 -16.63
C VAL A 308 -28.38 -8.05 -17.92
N GLU A 309 -27.41 -8.67 -18.64
CA GLU A 309 -27.70 -9.43 -19.88
C GLU A 309 -28.53 -10.69 -19.56
N GLY A 310 -29.56 -10.95 -20.36
CA GLY A 310 -30.52 -12.06 -20.21
C GLY A 310 -31.90 -11.57 -19.76
N ASP A 311 -32.75 -12.50 -19.31
CA ASP A 311 -34.09 -12.20 -18.76
C ASP A 311 -34.05 -11.78 -17.30
N HIS A 312 -32.99 -11.03 -16.90
CA HIS A 312 -32.83 -10.52 -15.55
C HIS A 312 -33.40 -9.11 -15.43
N ALA A 313 -33.97 -8.81 -14.26
CA ALA A 313 -34.47 -7.49 -13.96
C ALA A 313 -33.32 -6.47 -13.84
N ASP A 314 -33.57 -5.24 -14.28
CA ASP A 314 -32.63 -4.13 -14.06
C ASP A 314 -32.43 -3.92 -12.55
N GLU A 315 -31.19 -3.76 -12.09
CA GLU A 315 -30.82 -3.60 -10.68
C GLU A 315 -30.41 -2.15 -10.38
N ILE A 316 -30.70 -1.70 -9.17
CA ILE A 316 -30.23 -0.40 -8.68
C ILE A 316 -29.12 -0.64 -7.66
N ILE A 317 -27.89 -0.22 -8.01
CA ILE A 317 -26.68 -0.43 -7.20
C ILE A 317 -26.16 0.92 -6.73
N GLY A 318 -25.69 0.98 -5.48
CA GLY A 318 -25.03 2.15 -4.91
C GLY A 318 -23.68 2.42 -5.58
N TYR A 319 -23.23 3.68 -5.58
CA TYR A 319 -21.95 4.07 -6.17
C TYR A 319 -20.75 3.28 -5.62
N ASN A 320 -20.69 3.09 -4.31
CA ASN A 320 -19.60 2.39 -3.66
C ASN A 320 -19.59 0.88 -3.99
N ASP A 321 -20.76 0.26 -4.03
CA ASP A 321 -20.90 -1.16 -4.41
C ASP A 321 -20.49 -1.36 -5.88
N LEU A 322 -20.92 -0.43 -6.74
CA LEU A 322 -20.55 -0.46 -8.14
C LEU A 322 -19.05 -0.26 -8.38
N LEU A 323 -18.41 0.62 -7.59
CA LEU A 323 -16.96 0.78 -7.63
C LEU A 323 -16.22 -0.51 -7.25
N THR A 324 -16.70 -1.22 -6.24
CA THR A 324 -16.12 -2.51 -5.83
C THR A 324 -16.12 -3.49 -7.00
N HIS A 325 -17.22 -3.59 -7.73
CA HIS A 325 -17.31 -4.45 -8.92
C HIS A 325 -16.42 -3.97 -10.07
N LEU A 326 -16.22 -2.67 -10.22
CA LEU A 326 -15.35 -2.10 -11.24
C LEU A 326 -13.86 -2.18 -10.86
N GLU A 327 -13.52 -2.07 -9.57
CA GLU A 327 -12.14 -2.18 -9.06
C GLU A 327 -11.53 -3.57 -9.18
N GLU A 328 -12.33 -4.62 -9.02
CA GLU A 328 -11.87 -6.00 -9.31
C GLU A 328 -11.27 -6.13 -10.70
N GLY A 329 -11.32 -5.07 -11.43
CA GLY A 329 -10.90 -4.89 -12.78
C GLY A 329 -9.69 -4.04 -13.05
N MET A 330 -9.10 -3.39 -12.07
CA MET A 330 -7.96 -2.51 -12.23
C MET A 330 -6.66 -3.15 -11.73
N THR A 331 -5.53 -2.88 -12.37
CA THR A 331 -4.23 -3.38 -11.93
C THR A 331 -3.52 -2.38 -11.02
N ASP A 332 -2.55 -2.87 -10.24
CA ASP A 332 -1.72 -2.11 -9.28
C ASP A 332 -0.92 -0.93 -9.88
N THR A 333 -1.00 -0.68 -11.18
CA THR A 333 -0.16 0.30 -11.88
C THR A 333 -0.86 1.60 -12.30
N ALA A 334 -2.06 1.90 -11.80
CA ALA A 334 -2.84 3.11 -12.15
C ALA A 334 -3.06 3.33 -13.66
N GLU A 335 -2.98 2.28 -14.43
CA GLU A 335 -3.20 2.35 -15.87
C GLU A 335 -4.69 2.19 -16.15
N GLN A 336 -5.30 3.16 -16.79
CA GLN A 336 -6.73 3.12 -17.15
C GLN A 336 -7.00 1.99 -18.13
N PHE A 337 -7.91 1.10 -17.77
CA PHE A 337 -8.45 0.09 -18.68
C PHE A 337 -9.61 0.68 -19.47
N TRP A 338 -9.53 0.52 -20.80
CA TRP A 338 -10.57 0.93 -21.69
C TRP A 338 -11.27 -0.32 -22.25
N ASN A 339 -12.58 -0.35 -22.15
CA ASN A 339 -13.35 -1.38 -22.83
C ASN A 339 -13.34 -1.11 -24.34
N PHE A 340 -13.11 -2.15 -25.12
CA PHE A 340 -13.20 -2.04 -26.55
C PHE A 340 -14.44 -2.77 -27.09
N LYS A 341 -15.02 -2.19 -28.15
CA LYS A 341 -16.25 -2.70 -28.74
C LYS A 341 -16.02 -3.91 -29.62
N GLU A 342 -15.06 -3.83 -30.53
CA GLU A 342 -14.76 -4.91 -31.47
C GLU A 342 -13.40 -4.75 -32.15
N ILE A 343 -12.88 -5.85 -32.70
CA ILE A 343 -11.74 -5.86 -33.62
C ILE A 343 -12.29 -5.79 -35.05
N VAL A 344 -11.86 -4.77 -35.83
CA VAL A 344 -12.37 -4.55 -37.18
C VAL A 344 -11.37 -4.87 -38.29
N ALA A 345 -10.06 -4.80 -38.02
CA ALA A 345 -9.01 -5.08 -38.98
C ALA A 345 -7.75 -5.61 -38.27
N HIS A 346 -6.78 -6.06 -39.03
CA HIS A 346 -5.48 -6.48 -38.54
C HIS A 346 -4.40 -6.07 -39.56
N GLU A 347 -3.19 -5.90 -39.04
CA GLU A 347 -1.97 -5.61 -39.77
C GLU A 347 -0.93 -6.68 -39.49
N GLY A 348 -0.24 -7.21 -40.47
CA GLY A 348 0.78 -8.22 -40.32
C GLY A 348 0.76 -9.33 -41.38
N PRO A 349 1.73 -10.25 -41.36
CA PRO A 349 2.73 -10.43 -40.31
C PRO A 349 3.84 -9.37 -40.34
N LEU A 350 4.10 -8.76 -39.16
CA LEU A 350 5.14 -7.75 -38.97
C LEU A 350 6.41 -8.38 -38.41
N LYS A 351 7.57 -7.95 -38.90
CA LYS A 351 8.89 -8.33 -38.38
C LYS A 351 9.37 -7.28 -37.38
N GLU A 352 10.27 -7.64 -36.48
CA GLU A 352 10.80 -6.76 -35.42
C GLU A 352 11.41 -5.43 -35.93
N GLY A 353 11.84 -5.36 -37.17
CA GLY A 353 12.33 -4.12 -37.81
C GLY A 353 11.27 -3.25 -38.51
N HIS A 354 10.00 -3.64 -38.48
CA HIS A 354 8.94 -2.88 -39.12
C HIS A 354 8.49 -1.70 -38.24
N PRO A 355 8.29 -0.47 -38.84
CA PRO A 355 7.91 0.71 -38.05
C PRO A 355 6.64 0.55 -37.21
N SER A 356 5.68 -0.24 -37.69
CA SER A 356 4.45 -0.55 -36.93
C SER A 356 4.59 -1.69 -35.94
N TYR A 357 5.77 -2.33 -35.80
CA TYR A 357 5.97 -3.44 -34.86
C TYR A 357 5.92 -2.94 -33.41
N LYS A 358 4.96 -3.45 -32.65
CA LYS A 358 4.70 -3.08 -31.25
C LYS A 358 4.88 -4.25 -30.29
N GLY A 359 5.79 -5.19 -30.57
CA GLY A 359 6.01 -6.38 -29.76
C GLY A 359 5.13 -7.58 -30.11
N SER A 360 4.44 -7.54 -31.25
CA SER A 360 3.63 -8.64 -31.77
C SER A 360 3.75 -8.74 -33.28
N ALA A 361 3.76 -9.95 -33.82
CA ALA A 361 3.76 -10.19 -35.28
C ALA A 361 2.48 -9.67 -35.98
N TYR A 362 1.46 -9.34 -35.24
CA TYR A 362 0.21 -8.75 -35.74
C TYR A 362 -0.24 -7.64 -34.79
N ASN A 363 -0.71 -6.55 -35.37
CA ASN A 363 -1.52 -5.55 -34.69
C ASN A 363 -2.98 -5.71 -35.11
N VAL A 364 -3.89 -5.43 -34.20
CA VAL A 364 -5.33 -5.45 -34.43
C VAL A 364 -5.90 -4.06 -34.29
N LEU A 365 -6.74 -3.63 -35.25
CA LEU A 365 -7.45 -2.37 -35.17
C LEU A 365 -8.69 -2.54 -34.32
N ILE A 366 -8.70 -1.83 -33.23
CA ILE A 366 -9.75 -1.87 -32.22
C ILE A 366 -10.62 -0.63 -32.34
N ILE A 367 -11.93 -0.82 -32.21
CA ILE A 367 -12.86 0.28 -31.89
C ILE A 367 -13.09 0.27 -30.39
N TRP A 368 -12.73 1.35 -29.74
CA TRP A 368 -12.98 1.57 -28.32
C TRP A 368 -14.44 1.98 -28.08
N GLU A 369 -14.92 1.91 -26.84
CA GLU A 369 -16.31 2.29 -26.50
C GLU A 369 -16.58 3.77 -26.74
N ASP A 370 -15.57 4.63 -26.64
CA ASP A 370 -15.62 6.05 -26.99
C ASP A 370 -15.69 6.33 -28.51
N GLY A 371 -15.64 5.29 -29.35
CA GLY A 371 -15.64 5.36 -30.79
C GLY A 371 -14.27 5.61 -31.43
N SER A 372 -13.23 5.84 -30.67
CA SER A 372 -11.86 5.97 -31.15
C SER A 372 -11.33 4.65 -31.72
N ARG A 373 -10.31 4.73 -32.61
CA ARG A 373 -9.73 3.56 -33.27
C ARG A 373 -8.22 3.59 -33.14
N THR A 374 -7.65 2.49 -32.65
CA THR A 374 -6.19 2.34 -32.53
C THR A 374 -5.73 0.96 -32.98
N PHE A 375 -4.49 0.88 -33.52
CA PHE A 375 -3.83 -0.40 -33.75
C PHE A 375 -3.09 -0.82 -32.49
N GLU A 376 -3.50 -1.93 -31.89
CA GLU A 376 -2.90 -2.49 -30.70
C GLU A 376 -2.23 -3.85 -31.00
N PRO A 377 -1.14 -4.21 -30.30
CA PRO A 377 -0.49 -5.49 -30.56
C PRO A 377 -1.40 -6.66 -30.19
N LEU A 378 -1.51 -7.64 -31.10
CA LEU A 378 -2.33 -8.83 -30.88
C LEU A 378 -1.93 -9.59 -29.61
N SER A 379 -0.66 -9.55 -29.20
CA SER A 379 -0.19 -10.22 -27.99
C SER A 379 -0.85 -9.66 -26.73
N ILE A 380 -1.05 -8.34 -26.66
CA ILE A 380 -1.70 -7.65 -25.53
C ILE A 380 -3.20 -7.95 -25.54
N ILE A 381 -3.86 -7.70 -26.66
CA ILE A 381 -5.30 -7.93 -26.76
C ILE A 381 -5.66 -9.40 -26.56
N ALA A 382 -4.79 -10.30 -26.96
CA ALA A 382 -5.00 -11.73 -26.75
C ALA A 382 -4.76 -12.18 -25.31
N ALA A 383 -3.95 -11.47 -24.54
CA ALA A 383 -3.80 -11.70 -23.10
C ALA A 383 -5.05 -11.20 -22.34
N ASP A 384 -5.56 -10.03 -22.75
CA ASP A 384 -6.73 -9.43 -22.14
C ASP A 384 -8.03 -10.16 -22.55
N ASN A 385 -8.21 -10.45 -23.82
CA ASN A 385 -9.40 -11.11 -24.33
C ASN A 385 -9.11 -12.06 -25.50
N PRO A 386 -8.63 -13.29 -25.20
CA PRO A 386 -8.32 -14.28 -26.23
C PRO A 386 -9.54 -14.71 -27.05
N MET A 387 -10.71 -14.44 -26.55
CA MET A 387 -11.98 -14.83 -27.12
C MET A 387 -12.39 -13.96 -28.29
N VAL A 388 -12.32 -12.65 -28.11
CA VAL A 388 -12.61 -11.71 -29.20
C VAL A 388 -11.61 -11.92 -30.33
N CYS A 389 -10.35 -12.20 -29.98
CA CYS A 389 -9.33 -12.57 -30.98
C CYS A 389 -9.68 -13.88 -31.72
N ALA A 390 -10.18 -14.89 -31.01
CA ALA A 390 -10.59 -16.17 -31.61
C ALA A 390 -11.82 -16.02 -32.51
N LEU A 391 -12.81 -15.21 -32.11
CA LEU A 391 -14.00 -14.91 -32.91
C LEU A 391 -13.63 -14.12 -34.18
N TYR A 392 -12.79 -13.11 -34.02
CA TYR A 392 -12.28 -12.34 -35.14
C TYR A 392 -11.51 -13.24 -36.11
N ALA A 393 -10.57 -14.04 -35.60
CA ALA A 393 -9.80 -14.98 -36.42
C ALA A 393 -10.68 -16.03 -37.12
N LYS A 394 -11.77 -16.50 -36.50
CA LYS A 394 -12.77 -17.39 -37.11
C LYS A 394 -13.54 -16.68 -38.22
N LYS A 395 -13.99 -15.45 -37.98
CA LYS A 395 -14.75 -14.63 -38.92
C LYS A 395 -13.95 -14.32 -40.20
N VAL A 396 -12.63 -14.03 -40.04
CA VAL A 396 -11.74 -13.58 -41.10
C VAL A 396 -10.93 -14.74 -41.73
N GLY A 397 -11.03 -15.96 -41.18
CA GLY A 397 -10.37 -17.17 -41.70
C GLY A 397 -8.87 -17.29 -41.33
N LEU A 398 -8.41 -16.66 -40.26
CA LEU A 398 -7.00 -16.59 -39.84
C LEU A 398 -6.55 -17.76 -38.95
N LEU A 399 -7.43 -18.69 -38.56
CA LEU A 399 -7.14 -19.74 -37.58
C LEU A 399 -6.01 -20.71 -37.98
N ASP A 400 -5.65 -20.78 -39.24
CA ASP A 400 -4.54 -21.58 -39.75
C ASP A 400 -3.27 -20.76 -40.01
N THR A 401 -3.33 -19.43 -39.87
CA THR A 401 -2.23 -18.51 -40.11
C THR A 401 -1.26 -18.51 -38.89
N PRO A 402 0.08 -18.50 -39.11
CA PRO A 402 1.04 -18.34 -38.03
C PRO A 402 0.74 -17.09 -37.20
N GLY A 403 0.82 -17.19 -35.87
CA GLY A 403 0.43 -16.14 -34.92
C GLY A 403 -1.03 -16.20 -34.46
N TRP A 404 -1.94 -16.72 -35.29
CA TRP A 404 -3.36 -16.91 -34.98
C TRP A 404 -3.73 -18.37 -34.63
N LYS A 405 -2.89 -19.34 -34.97
CA LYS A 405 -3.14 -20.78 -34.71
C LYS A 405 -3.49 -21.10 -33.27
N ARG A 406 -2.95 -20.33 -32.30
CA ARG A 406 -3.24 -20.51 -30.87
C ARG A 406 -4.72 -20.37 -30.52
N PHE A 407 -5.48 -19.63 -31.31
CA PHE A 407 -6.91 -19.43 -31.10
C PHE A 407 -7.78 -20.55 -31.68
N LYS A 408 -7.20 -21.47 -32.44
CA LYS A 408 -7.96 -22.55 -33.12
C LYS A 408 -8.68 -23.51 -32.13
N SER A 409 -8.04 -23.81 -30.99
CA SER A 409 -8.63 -24.59 -29.91
C SER A 409 -9.79 -23.87 -29.21
N ILE A 410 -9.66 -22.57 -29.07
CA ILE A 410 -10.67 -21.70 -28.47
C ILE A 410 -11.87 -21.58 -29.42
N ALA A 411 -11.63 -21.38 -30.71
CA ALA A 411 -12.66 -21.18 -31.72
C ALA A 411 -13.49 -22.44 -32.06
N LYS A 412 -13.05 -23.65 -31.68
CA LYS A 412 -13.73 -24.91 -31.97
C LYS A 412 -14.90 -25.23 -31.04
N ASP A 413 -14.90 -24.70 -29.82
CA ASP A 413 -15.90 -25.00 -28.81
C ASP A 413 -16.70 -23.74 -28.45
N GLU A 414 -17.86 -23.63 -29.06
CA GLU A 414 -18.71 -22.43 -28.92
C GLU A 414 -19.29 -22.28 -27.51
N LYS A 415 -19.56 -23.38 -26.79
CA LYS A 415 -20.02 -23.37 -25.41
C LYS A 415 -18.88 -22.97 -24.45
N LYS A 416 -17.67 -23.43 -24.72
CA LYS A 416 -16.47 -23.04 -24.00
C LYS A 416 -16.15 -21.57 -24.25
N LEU A 417 -16.38 -21.12 -25.47
CA LEU A 417 -16.28 -19.74 -25.91
C LEU A 417 -17.20 -18.83 -25.10
N THR A 418 -18.49 -19.11 -25.08
CA THR A 418 -19.49 -18.31 -24.36
C THR A 418 -19.19 -18.28 -22.86
N ARG A 419 -18.76 -19.42 -22.29
CA ARG A 419 -18.37 -19.49 -20.88
C ARG A 419 -17.12 -18.67 -20.55
N MET A 420 -16.11 -18.68 -21.42
CA MET A 420 -14.89 -17.86 -21.27
C MET A 420 -15.18 -16.37 -21.51
N LEU A 421 -16.08 -16.01 -22.41
CA LEU A 421 -16.59 -14.64 -22.58
C LEU A 421 -17.26 -14.13 -21.30
N ASN A 422 -18.05 -14.95 -20.67
CA ASN A 422 -18.70 -14.61 -19.41
C ASN A 422 -17.73 -14.54 -18.21
N GLN A 423 -16.53 -15.15 -18.34
CA GLN A 423 -15.48 -15.11 -17.32
C GLN A 423 -14.38 -14.09 -17.62
N ALA A 424 -14.19 -13.71 -18.88
CA ALA A 424 -13.16 -12.75 -19.26
C ALA A 424 -13.63 -11.31 -18.98
N LYS A 425 -12.90 -10.60 -18.16
CA LYS A 425 -13.03 -9.14 -18.07
C LYS A 425 -12.62 -8.57 -19.43
N LEU A 426 -13.51 -7.86 -20.12
CA LEU A 426 -13.21 -7.16 -21.36
C LEU A 426 -12.38 -5.91 -21.02
N LYS A 427 -11.08 -6.10 -20.85
CA LYS A 427 -10.16 -5.03 -20.54
C LYS A 427 -9.05 -5.00 -21.57
N SER A 428 -8.81 -3.84 -22.07
CA SER A 428 -7.73 -3.58 -22.98
C SER A 428 -7.03 -2.27 -22.62
N PHE A 429 -5.77 -2.22 -22.94
CA PHE A 429 -4.85 -1.24 -22.42
C PHE A 429 -4.55 -0.17 -23.50
N ARG A 430 -4.86 1.08 -23.21
CA ARG A 430 -4.45 2.22 -24.04
C ARG A 430 -3.37 3.01 -23.30
N ARG A 431 -2.14 2.99 -23.85
CA ARG A 431 -1.06 3.83 -23.33
C ARG A 431 -1.02 5.17 -24.03
N GLU A 432 -1.16 6.24 -23.29
CA GLU A 432 -0.89 7.57 -23.83
C GLU A 432 0.62 7.82 -23.99
N PRO A 433 1.06 8.70 -24.91
CA PRO A 433 2.46 9.06 -25.03
C PRO A 433 2.97 9.69 -23.73
N THR A 434 4.04 9.14 -23.18
CA THR A 434 4.69 9.69 -21.98
C THR A 434 5.75 10.71 -22.40
N TYR A 435 5.79 11.85 -21.71
CA TYR A 435 6.80 12.89 -21.92
C TYR A 435 7.61 13.09 -20.64
N GLN A 436 8.93 13.22 -20.78
CA GLN A 436 9.83 13.62 -19.70
C GLN A 436 10.68 14.80 -20.18
N PHE A 437 10.68 15.89 -19.42
CA PHE A 437 11.43 17.11 -19.74
C PHE A 437 11.22 17.62 -21.18
N GLY A 438 9.99 17.50 -21.69
CA GLY A 438 9.64 17.92 -23.06
C GLY A 438 9.95 16.90 -24.17
N HIS A 439 10.66 15.82 -23.86
CA HIS A 439 10.97 14.75 -24.80
C HIS A 439 9.93 13.62 -24.71
N LYS A 440 9.46 13.18 -25.85
CA LYS A 440 8.58 12.01 -25.95
C LYS A 440 9.39 10.75 -25.70
N ILE A 441 8.91 9.91 -24.76
CA ILE A 441 9.60 8.69 -24.37
C ILE A 441 9.16 7.52 -25.25
N PRO A 442 10.10 6.84 -25.95
CA PRO A 442 9.76 5.67 -26.75
C PRO A 442 9.36 4.49 -25.88
N ARG A 443 8.42 3.70 -26.34
CA ARG A 443 7.90 2.49 -25.65
C ARG A 443 8.59 1.21 -26.09
N SER A 444 9.34 1.29 -27.18
CA SER A 444 10.04 0.14 -27.76
C SER A 444 11.29 0.58 -28.53
N THR A 445 12.20 -0.35 -28.74
CA THR A 445 13.42 -0.11 -29.56
C THR A 445 13.11 0.42 -30.96
N PRO A 446 12.14 -0.15 -31.73
CA PRO A 446 11.77 0.41 -33.03
C PRO A 446 11.23 1.84 -32.95
N GLU A 447 10.48 2.17 -31.89
CA GLU A 447 9.96 3.52 -31.70
C GLU A 447 11.09 4.51 -31.35
N ALA A 448 12.09 4.06 -30.58
CA ALA A 448 13.27 4.84 -30.25
C ALA A 448 14.08 5.20 -31.50
N ILE A 449 14.33 4.22 -32.38
CA ILE A 449 15.02 4.41 -33.64
C ILE A 449 14.22 5.40 -34.54
N ARG A 450 12.91 5.22 -34.64
CA ARG A 450 12.05 6.12 -35.41
C ARG A 450 12.10 7.56 -34.88
N PHE A 451 12.10 7.75 -33.56
CA PHE A 451 12.20 9.09 -32.94
C PHE A 451 13.55 9.75 -33.26
N ASP A 452 14.64 8.97 -33.24
CA ASP A 452 15.95 9.49 -33.67
C ASP A 452 15.93 9.92 -35.16
N GLU A 453 15.33 9.11 -36.03
CA GLU A 453 15.16 9.44 -37.45
C GLU A 453 14.30 10.69 -37.67
N GLU A 454 13.15 10.77 -36.97
CA GLU A 454 12.25 11.94 -37.02
C GLU A 454 12.95 13.22 -36.52
N ASN A 455 13.76 13.11 -35.46
CA ASN A 455 14.47 14.25 -34.89
C ASN A 455 15.86 14.47 -35.49
N LYS A 456 16.29 13.66 -36.47
CA LYS A 456 17.61 13.71 -37.14
C LYS A 456 18.77 13.70 -36.15
N ASN A 457 18.70 12.82 -35.18
CA ASN A 457 19.75 12.59 -34.18
C ASN A 457 19.89 11.08 -33.89
N THR A 458 20.78 10.68 -32.93
CA THR A 458 21.05 9.29 -32.55
C THR A 458 20.91 9.07 -31.05
N PHE A 459 20.26 9.99 -30.35
CA PHE A 459 20.30 10.04 -28.87
C PHE A 459 19.80 8.75 -28.18
N TRP A 460 18.76 8.14 -28.70
CA TRP A 460 18.24 6.88 -28.18
C TRP A 460 19.12 5.70 -28.56
N GLN A 461 19.64 5.68 -29.78
CA GLN A 461 20.58 4.64 -30.24
C GLN A 461 21.89 4.71 -29.47
N ASP A 462 22.42 5.90 -29.22
CA ASP A 462 23.63 6.10 -28.41
C ASP A 462 23.39 5.65 -26.96
N ALA A 463 22.20 5.93 -26.39
CA ALA A 463 21.84 5.49 -25.05
C ALA A 463 21.76 3.94 -24.96
N MET A 464 21.19 3.27 -25.97
CA MET A 464 21.18 1.81 -26.05
C MET A 464 22.58 1.21 -26.22
N ALA A 465 23.41 1.80 -27.08
CA ALA A 465 24.78 1.35 -27.30
C ALA A 465 25.61 1.48 -26.01
N LEU A 466 25.47 2.59 -25.28
CA LEU A 466 26.12 2.80 -23.99
C LEU A 466 25.71 1.75 -22.96
N GLU A 467 24.41 1.44 -22.84
CA GLU A 467 23.91 0.40 -21.93
C GLU A 467 24.48 -0.97 -22.30
N MET A 468 24.50 -1.34 -23.58
CA MET A 468 25.06 -2.62 -24.04
C MET A 468 26.55 -2.71 -23.76
N ALA A 469 27.32 -1.63 -23.97
CA ALA A 469 28.75 -1.60 -23.64
C ALA A 469 29.00 -1.81 -22.13
N GLN A 470 28.17 -1.20 -21.28
CA GLN A 470 28.23 -1.39 -19.83
C GLN A 470 27.93 -2.85 -19.43
N LEU A 471 26.88 -3.45 -20.02
CA LEU A 471 26.55 -4.85 -19.76
C LEU A 471 27.67 -5.81 -20.17
N GLN A 472 28.37 -5.52 -21.24
CA GLN A 472 29.57 -6.29 -21.69
C GLN A 472 30.73 -6.08 -20.72
N GLU A 473 31.04 -4.87 -20.30
CA GLU A 473 32.07 -4.53 -19.32
C GLU A 473 31.91 -5.31 -18.00
N PHE A 474 30.66 -5.47 -17.53
CA PHE A 474 30.33 -6.25 -16.33
C PHE A 474 30.26 -7.77 -16.56
N ASN A 475 30.56 -8.25 -17.76
CA ASN A 475 30.44 -9.68 -18.14
C ASN A 475 29.04 -10.22 -17.79
N THR A 476 27.99 -9.46 -18.13
CA THR A 476 26.61 -9.80 -17.78
C THR A 476 26.14 -11.06 -18.49
N PHE A 477 26.67 -11.32 -19.69
CA PHE A 477 26.26 -12.42 -20.54
C PHE A 477 27.45 -13.34 -20.90
N THR A 478 27.17 -14.63 -20.99
CA THR A 478 28.03 -15.56 -21.79
C THR A 478 27.36 -15.76 -23.14
N ASP A 479 28.06 -15.40 -24.21
CA ASP A 479 27.61 -15.61 -25.57
C ASP A 479 27.87 -17.07 -26.00
N LEU A 480 26.77 -17.79 -26.30
CA LEU A 480 26.86 -19.17 -26.83
C LEU A 480 26.94 -19.21 -28.35
N GLY A 481 26.77 -18.06 -29.00
CA GLY A 481 26.70 -17.93 -30.45
C GLY A 481 25.28 -17.85 -31.01
N LYS A 482 25.21 -17.56 -32.30
CA LYS A 482 23.93 -17.42 -33.00
C LYS A 482 23.22 -18.76 -33.12
N ASP A 483 21.93 -18.78 -32.78
CA ASP A 483 21.06 -19.98 -32.79
C ASP A 483 21.58 -21.14 -31.93
N ALA A 484 22.49 -20.90 -30.98
CA ALA A 484 23.03 -21.92 -30.08
C ALA A 484 21.95 -22.41 -29.10
N LYS A 485 22.01 -23.71 -28.77
CA LYS A 485 21.10 -24.31 -27.78
C LYS A 485 21.58 -23.97 -26.37
N PRO A 486 20.72 -23.44 -25.52
CA PRO A 486 21.02 -23.18 -24.12
C PRO A 486 21.14 -24.48 -23.34
N PRO A 487 21.77 -24.47 -22.16
CA PRO A 487 21.73 -25.60 -21.23
C PRO A 487 20.29 -25.97 -20.87
N PRO A 488 19.97 -27.27 -20.68
CA PRO A 488 18.57 -27.75 -20.52
C PRO A 488 17.84 -27.23 -19.30
N ASP A 489 18.54 -26.71 -18.31
CA ASP A 489 18.00 -26.19 -17.05
C ASP A 489 17.83 -24.65 -17.05
N HIS A 490 18.03 -24.00 -18.20
CA HIS A 490 17.88 -22.56 -18.33
C HIS A 490 16.55 -22.19 -18.98
N LEU A 491 15.83 -21.24 -18.34
CA LEU A 491 14.56 -20.72 -18.82
C LEU A 491 14.78 -19.54 -19.78
N LYS A 492 14.09 -19.56 -20.91
CA LYS A 492 14.09 -18.43 -21.83
C LYS A 492 13.25 -17.30 -21.28
N ILE A 493 13.84 -16.11 -21.15
CA ILE A 493 13.11 -14.90 -20.81
C ILE A 493 13.21 -13.87 -21.93
N ARG A 494 12.34 -12.87 -21.89
CA ARG A 494 12.42 -11.72 -22.79
C ARG A 494 13.07 -10.56 -22.06
N VAL A 495 13.67 -9.67 -22.84
CA VAL A 495 14.21 -8.39 -22.37
C VAL A 495 13.71 -7.27 -23.27
N HIS A 496 13.62 -6.08 -22.72
CA HIS A 496 13.28 -4.88 -23.46
C HIS A 496 14.05 -3.67 -22.92
N PHE A 497 14.21 -2.64 -23.74
CA PHE A 497 14.77 -1.39 -23.24
C PHE A 497 13.68 -0.52 -22.63
N VAL A 498 13.96 0.00 -21.44
CA VAL A 498 13.18 1.05 -20.78
C VAL A 498 13.91 2.37 -20.98
N PHE A 499 13.21 3.34 -21.52
CA PHE A 499 13.76 4.63 -21.90
C PHE A 499 13.36 5.72 -20.92
N ALA A 500 14.26 6.66 -20.69
CA ALA A 500 14.04 7.81 -19.82
C ALA A 500 14.92 8.99 -20.28
N VAL A 501 14.51 10.21 -19.92
CA VAL A 501 15.35 11.40 -20.07
C VAL A 501 15.66 11.93 -18.68
N LYS A 502 16.93 12.20 -18.39
CA LYS A 502 17.37 12.81 -17.14
C LYS A 502 17.07 14.31 -17.10
N HIS A 503 17.13 14.91 -15.92
CA HIS A 503 16.90 16.36 -15.71
C HIS A 503 17.88 17.26 -16.50
N ASP A 504 19.05 16.73 -16.85
CA ASP A 504 20.07 17.39 -17.67
C ASP A 504 19.89 17.19 -19.17
N GLY A 505 18.75 16.59 -19.59
CA GLY A 505 18.40 16.34 -20.99
C GLY A 505 19.04 15.09 -21.59
N ARG A 506 19.89 14.35 -20.84
CA ARG A 506 20.52 13.13 -21.34
C ARG A 506 19.51 12.00 -21.50
N HIS A 507 19.52 11.40 -22.66
CA HIS A 507 18.74 10.20 -22.94
C HIS A 507 19.37 8.99 -22.27
N LYS A 508 18.55 8.13 -21.67
CA LYS A 508 18.97 6.93 -20.97
C LYS A 508 18.14 5.74 -21.44
N ALA A 509 18.81 4.65 -21.74
CA ALA A 509 18.20 3.34 -21.93
C ALA A 509 18.66 2.40 -20.82
N ARG A 510 17.81 1.49 -20.36
CA ARG A 510 18.14 0.37 -19.48
C ARG A 510 17.58 -0.90 -20.06
N LEU A 511 18.41 -1.94 -20.14
CA LEU A 511 17.95 -3.27 -20.52
C LEU A 511 17.29 -3.94 -19.32
N VAL A 512 16.01 -4.27 -19.44
CA VAL A 512 15.19 -4.83 -18.36
C VAL A 512 14.69 -6.21 -18.76
N ALA A 513 14.85 -7.17 -17.87
CA ALA A 513 14.34 -8.53 -18.03
C ALA A 513 12.86 -8.62 -17.62
N ASP A 514 12.08 -9.42 -18.35
CA ASP A 514 10.69 -9.75 -18.02
C ASP A 514 10.64 -10.78 -16.88
N GLY A 515 11.06 -10.39 -15.69
CA GLY A 515 11.14 -11.28 -14.51
C GLY A 515 9.81 -11.89 -14.07
N HIS A 516 8.67 -11.34 -14.53
CA HIS A 516 7.37 -11.96 -14.31
C HIS A 516 7.22 -13.34 -15.00
N LEU A 517 8.10 -13.65 -15.96
CA LEU A 517 8.14 -14.93 -16.66
C LEU A 517 9.02 -15.98 -15.94
N THR A 518 9.78 -15.58 -14.92
CA THR A 518 10.58 -16.51 -14.11
C THR A 518 9.77 -17.04 -12.93
N ASP A 519 10.14 -18.22 -12.44
CA ASP A 519 9.59 -18.73 -11.19
C ASP A 519 9.89 -17.77 -10.04
N THR A 520 8.97 -17.67 -9.09
CA THR A 520 9.23 -16.86 -7.90
C THR A 520 10.27 -17.61 -7.06
N PRO A 521 11.43 -16.98 -6.73
CA PRO A 521 12.40 -17.60 -5.86
C PRO A 521 11.77 -18.06 -4.54
N LEU A 522 12.22 -19.20 -4.02
CA LEU A 522 11.77 -19.70 -2.72
C LEU A 522 12.13 -18.76 -1.57
N ASP A 523 13.21 -18.02 -1.74
CA ASP A 523 13.64 -16.98 -0.82
C ASP A 523 12.86 -15.68 -1.03
N SER A 524 12.73 -14.88 0.03
CA SER A 524 12.19 -13.52 -0.10
C SER A 524 12.96 -12.73 -1.15
N VAL A 525 12.27 -12.00 -2.00
CA VAL A 525 12.85 -11.08 -2.99
C VAL A 525 12.93 -9.63 -2.48
N TYR A 526 12.51 -9.40 -1.24
CA TYR A 526 12.52 -8.08 -0.62
C TYR A 526 13.95 -7.59 -0.37
N SER A 527 14.23 -6.35 -0.72
CA SER A 527 15.42 -5.60 -0.30
C SER A 527 14.97 -4.27 0.31
N GLY A 528 15.48 -3.96 1.50
CA GLY A 528 15.22 -2.70 2.18
C GLY A 528 15.96 -1.53 1.53
N VAL A 529 15.64 -0.35 2.02
CA VAL A 529 16.40 0.89 1.82
C VAL A 529 16.35 1.70 3.11
N VAL A 530 17.35 2.51 3.38
CA VAL A 530 17.35 3.36 4.58
C VAL A 530 16.12 4.26 4.62
N SER A 531 15.49 4.35 5.78
CA SER A 531 14.40 5.29 6.00
C SER A 531 14.90 6.73 5.98
N LEU A 532 14.09 7.67 5.48
CA LEU A 532 14.49 9.10 5.47
C LEU A 532 14.70 9.66 6.88
N ARG A 533 14.00 9.13 7.88
CA ARG A 533 14.25 9.45 9.30
C ARG A 533 15.65 9.04 9.72
N SER A 534 16.04 7.80 9.47
CA SER A 534 17.37 7.29 9.81
C SER A 534 18.48 8.04 9.06
N LEU A 535 18.25 8.35 7.78
CA LEU A 535 19.19 9.18 7.02
C LEU A 535 19.38 10.57 7.66
N ARG A 536 18.31 11.24 8.10
CA ARG A 536 18.40 12.53 8.80
C ARG A 536 19.16 12.42 10.14
N ILE A 537 18.96 11.30 10.85
CA ILE A 537 19.71 11.01 12.07
C ILE A 537 21.20 10.87 11.74
N VAL A 538 21.57 10.13 10.69
CA VAL A 538 22.98 9.97 10.27
C VAL A 538 23.59 11.32 9.87
N ILE A 539 22.87 12.15 9.13
CA ILE A 539 23.31 13.53 8.78
C ILE A 539 23.54 14.37 10.05
N PHE A 540 22.60 14.31 11.00
CA PHE A 540 22.71 15.02 12.28
C PHE A 540 23.91 14.50 13.09
N LEU A 541 24.12 13.20 13.17
CA LEU A 541 25.24 12.59 13.91
C LEU A 541 26.59 12.93 13.29
N ALA A 542 26.66 13.06 11.97
CA ALA A 542 27.85 13.53 11.28
C ALA A 542 28.27 14.94 11.77
N GLU A 543 27.33 15.88 11.75
CA GLU A 543 27.59 17.25 12.22
C GLU A 543 27.83 17.32 13.73
N LEU A 544 27.09 16.52 14.52
CA LEU A 544 27.25 16.49 15.98
C LEU A 544 28.65 16.05 16.41
N ASN A 545 29.21 15.05 15.75
CA ASN A 545 30.50 14.43 16.10
C ASN A 545 31.67 14.91 15.22
N ASP A 546 31.51 16.06 14.55
CA ASP A 546 32.53 16.70 13.69
C ASP A 546 33.07 15.72 12.61
N MET A 547 32.16 14.98 11.96
CA MET A 547 32.47 14.09 10.86
C MET A 547 32.22 14.75 9.52
N GLU A 548 32.94 14.30 8.52
CA GLU A 548 32.65 14.65 7.13
C GLU A 548 31.49 13.76 6.60
N LEU A 549 30.61 14.39 5.82
CA LEU A 549 29.50 13.69 5.18
C LEU A 549 29.75 13.59 3.69
N TYR A 550 30.03 12.38 3.20
CA TYR A 550 30.33 12.07 1.80
C TYR A 550 29.18 11.32 1.15
N GLY A 551 29.00 11.58 -0.15
CA GLY A 551 28.13 10.78 -1.02
C GLY A 551 28.97 9.88 -1.93
N ALA A 552 28.43 8.71 -2.26
CA ALA A 552 28.95 7.86 -3.31
C ALA A 552 27.79 7.08 -3.94
N ASP A 553 27.79 6.94 -5.27
CA ASP A 553 26.82 6.17 -6.04
C ASP A 553 27.53 4.94 -6.62
N VAL A 554 27.04 3.73 -6.37
CA VAL A 554 27.59 2.51 -6.93
C VAL A 554 27.11 2.35 -8.37
N SER A 555 28.04 2.44 -9.31
CA SER A 555 27.73 2.36 -10.74
C SER A 555 27.18 0.98 -11.09
N ASN A 556 26.00 0.94 -11.75
CA ASN A 556 25.35 -0.30 -12.18
C ASN A 556 25.26 -1.36 -11.09
N ALA A 557 24.88 -0.94 -9.88
CA ALA A 557 24.89 -1.72 -8.65
C ALA A 557 24.39 -3.16 -8.78
N TYR A 558 23.29 -3.39 -9.48
CA TYR A 558 22.76 -4.74 -9.68
C TYR A 558 23.74 -5.64 -10.46
N LEU A 559 24.42 -5.10 -11.46
CA LEU A 559 25.38 -5.85 -12.26
C LEU A 559 26.65 -6.24 -11.48
N GLU A 560 26.90 -5.60 -10.34
CA GLU A 560 27.94 -6.04 -9.42
C GLU A 560 27.64 -7.43 -8.85
N ALA A 561 26.37 -7.75 -8.59
CA ALA A 561 25.95 -9.01 -8.01
C ALA A 561 25.67 -10.09 -9.06
N GLU A 562 25.86 -11.36 -8.68
CA GLU A 562 25.52 -12.50 -9.52
C GLU A 562 24.06 -12.92 -9.32
N THR A 563 23.40 -13.32 -10.42
CA THR A 563 22.07 -13.93 -10.32
C THR A 563 22.20 -15.42 -10.01
N ARG A 564 21.25 -15.95 -9.23
CA ARG A 564 21.06 -17.40 -9.07
C ARG A 564 20.01 -17.97 -10.01
N GLU A 565 19.31 -17.08 -10.74
CA GLU A 565 18.30 -17.49 -11.70
C GLU A 565 18.97 -18.03 -12.95
N LYS A 566 18.63 -19.27 -13.34
CA LYS A 566 19.13 -19.91 -14.55
C LYS A 566 18.31 -19.47 -15.74
N VAL A 567 18.71 -18.37 -16.35
CA VAL A 567 17.96 -17.72 -17.43
C VAL A 567 18.85 -17.37 -18.60
N TYR A 568 18.26 -17.38 -19.79
CA TYR A 568 18.89 -16.96 -21.02
C TYR A 568 17.97 -16.08 -21.87
N ILE A 569 18.57 -15.30 -22.73
CA ILE A 569 17.89 -14.46 -23.71
C ILE A 569 18.40 -14.75 -25.13
N VAL A 570 17.65 -14.33 -26.11
CA VAL A 570 18.13 -14.24 -27.50
C VAL A 570 18.23 -12.76 -27.83
N GLY A 571 19.42 -12.31 -28.27
CA GLY A 571 19.69 -10.92 -28.58
C GLY A 571 18.68 -10.37 -29.60
N GLY A 572 17.98 -9.31 -29.22
CA GLY A 572 16.99 -8.63 -30.04
C GLY A 572 17.54 -7.42 -30.79
N LEU A 573 16.67 -6.62 -31.39
CA LEU A 573 17.01 -5.35 -31.97
C LEU A 573 17.62 -4.41 -30.92
N GLY A 574 18.74 -3.77 -31.25
CA GLY A 574 19.51 -2.92 -30.32
C GLY A 574 20.68 -3.64 -29.62
N PHE A 575 20.89 -4.95 -29.88
CA PHE A 575 22.03 -5.72 -29.35
C PHE A 575 23.27 -5.67 -30.26
N GLY A 576 23.22 -4.91 -31.37
CA GLY A 576 24.35 -4.81 -32.30
C GLY A 576 24.77 -6.18 -32.84
N GLU A 577 26.08 -6.53 -32.72
CA GLU A 577 26.62 -7.79 -33.21
C GLU A 577 26.02 -9.01 -32.48
N LEU A 578 25.54 -8.87 -31.27
CA LEU A 578 24.92 -9.95 -30.51
C LEU A 578 23.45 -10.25 -30.91
N GLN A 579 22.93 -9.61 -31.94
CA GLN A 579 21.57 -9.87 -32.42
C GLN A 579 21.42 -11.30 -32.96
N GLY A 580 20.45 -12.04 -32.40
CA GLY A 580 20.18 -13.44 -32.68
C GLY A 580 21.08 -14.43 -31.94
N HIS A 581 22.02 -13.95 -31.13
CA HIS A 581 22.84 -14.81 -30.30
C HIS A 581 22.09 -15.28 -29.04
N THR A 582 22.35 -16.49 -28.59
CA THR A 582 21.87 -17.02 -27.32
C THR A 582 22.83 -16.60 -26.21
N LEU A 583 22.30 -15.79 -25.26
CA LEU A 583 23.10 -15.17 -24.19
C LEU A 583 22.63 -15.69 -22.83
N LEU A 584 23.51 -16.32 -22.07
CA LEU A 584 23.26 -16.72 -20.68
C LEU A 584 23.47 -15.52 -19.76
N ILE A 585 22.54 -15.27 -18.85
CA ILE A 585 22.61 -14.16 -17.88
C ILE A 585 23.29 -14.65 -16.61
N HIS A 586 24.38 -13.98 -16.20
CA HIS A 586 25.13 -14.28 -14.97
C HIS A 586 24.98 -13.22 -13.89
N LYS A 587 24.65 -12.00 -14.26
CA LYS A 587 24.50 -10.87 -13.32
C LYS A 587 23.05 -10.59 -13.00
N ALA A 588 22.83 -9.96 -11.87
CA ALA A 588 21.52 -9.53 -11.43
C ALA A 588 21.00 -8.39 -12.34
N LEU A 589 20.45 -8.75 -13.50
CA LEU A 589 19.94 -7.80 -14.48
C LEU A 589 18.69 -7.12 -13.97
N TYR A 590 18.49 -5.85 -14.32
CA TYR A 590 17.26 -5.11 -14.01
C TYR A 590 16.03 -5.89 -14.48
N GLY A 591 14.99 -5.96 -13.63
CA GLY A 591 13.74 -6.66 -13.92
C GLY A 591 13.69 -8.12 -13.47
N LEU A 592 14.80 -8.80 -13.17
CA LEU A 592 14.74 -10.09 -12.50
C LEU A 592 14.23 -9.92 -11.08
N LYS A 593 13.40 -10.86 -10.61
CA LYS A 593 12.75 -10.75 -9.28
C LYS A 593 13.74 -10.67 -8.12
N SER A 594 14.88 -11.32 -8.24
CA SER A 594 15.89 -11.42 -7.19
C SER A 594 16.99 -10.35 -7.26
N SER A 595 17.05 -9.52 -8.31
CA SER A 595 18.20 -8.62 -8.54
C SER A 595 18.45 -7.63 -7.40
N GLY A 596 17.39 -6.99 -6.88
CA GLY A 596 17.50 -6.07 -5.75
C GLY A 596 18.07 -6.76 -4.52
N LYS A 597 17.57 -7.96 -4.20
CA LYS A 597 18.06 -8.75 -3.06
C LYS A 597 19.51 -9.21 -3.26
N ARG A 598 19.90 -9.65 -4.45
CA ARG A 598 21.28 -10.10 -4.73
C ARG A 598 22.29 -8.97 -4.55
N TRP A 599 21.96 -7.78 -5.04
CA TRP A 599 22.78 -6.60 -4.81
C TRP A 599 22.86 -6.26 -3.32
N HIS A 600 21.73 -6.22 -2.64
CA HIS A 600 21.65 -5.94 -1.22
C HIS A 600 22.49 -6.93 -0.39
N GLU A 601 22.38 -8.23 -0.66
CA GLU A 601 23.20 -9.27 -0.03
C GLU A 601 24.69 -9.02 -0.27
N LYS A 602 25.11 -8.76 -1.53
CA LYS A 602 26.51 -8.49 -1.86
C LYS A 602 27.06 -7.29 -1.11
N LEU A 603 26.33 -6.17 -1.13
CA LEU A 603 26.77 -4.97 -0.43
C LEU A 603 26.84 -5.21 1.08
N PHE A 604 25.89 -5.93 1.65
CA PHE A 604 25.87 -6.28 3.08
C PHE A 604 27.07 -7.15 3.48
N ASP A 605 27.45 -8.11 2.64
CA ASP A 605 28.62 -8.94 2.89
C ASP A 605 29.92 -8.12 2.82
N ILE A 606 30.00 -7.16 1.89
CA ILE A 606 31.13 -6.21 1.81
C ILE A 606 31.22 -5.37 3.08
N LEU A 607 30.09 -4.75 3.51
CA LEU A 607 30.10 -3.91 4.70
C LEU A 607 30.43 -4.71 5.98
N ARG A 608 29.97 -5.96 6.10
CA ARG A 608 30.38 -6.84 7.19
C ARG A 608 31.87 -7.17 7.14
N ALA A 609 32.43 -7.44 5.95
CA ALA A 609 33.86 -7.67 5.78
C ALA A 609 34.71 -6.43 6.15
N MET A 610 34.14 -5.23 6.01
CA MET A 610 34.72 -3.97 6.48
C MET A 610 34.48 -3.72 7.99
N ASN A 611 33.97 -4.70 8.73
CA ASN A 611 33.62 -4.62 10.15
C ASN A 611 32.51 -3.62 10.50
N PHE A 612 31.64 -3.27 9.54
CA PHE A 612 30.40 -2.58 9.84
C PHE A 612 29.34 -3.54 10.35
N THR A 613 28.50 -3.08 11.24
CA THR A 613 27.36 -3.80 11.80
C THR A 613 26.06 -3.09 11.40
N PRO A 614 25.04 -3.81 10.90
CA PRO A 614 23.77 -3.18 10.58
C PRO A 614 23.03 -2.84 11.87
N SER A 615 22.37 -1.68 11.90
CA SER A 615 21.52 -1.31 13.04
C SER A 615 20.27 -2.16 13.08
N LYS A 616 19.83 -2.56 14.27
CA LYS A 616 18.57 -3.29 14.45
C LYS A 616 17.33 -2.41 14.29
N ALA A 617 17.49 -1.09 14.41
CA ALA A 617 16.41 -0.14 14.18
C ALA A 617 16.15 0.11 12.69
N ASP A 618 17.20 0.04 11.87
CA ASP A 618 17.12 0.19 10.41
C ASP A 618 18.29 -0.57 9.80
N SER A 619 18.02 -1.70 9.16
CA SER A 619 19.04 -2.63 8.64
C SER A 619 19.93 -2.01 7.56
N ASP A 620 19.46 -0.93 6.95
CA ASP A 620 20.18 -0.22 5.89
C ASP A 620 21.01 0.97 6.43
N VAL A 621 21.08 1.13 7.76
CA VAL A 621 22.06 1.98 8.46
C VAL A 621 23.10 1.09 9.12
N TRP A 622 24.33 1.28 8.70
CA TRP A 622 25.48 0.55 9.17
C TRP A 622 26.36 1.42 10.05
N TYR A 623 26.92 0.87 11.12
CA TYR A 623 27.83 1.56 12.00
C TYR A 623 29.09 0.74 12.27
N ARG A 624 30.21 1.44 12.46
CA ARG A 624 31.50 0.87 12.84
C ARG A 624 32.13 1.74 13.91
N ARG A 625 32.60 1.14 14.99
CA ARG A 625 33.31 1.88 16.05
C ARG A 625 34.68 2.32 15.57
N VAL A 626 34.99 3.60 15.72
CA VAL A 626 36.31 4.19 15.51
C VAL A 626 36.62 5.13 16.66
N ASP A 627 37.63 4.77 17.46
CA ASP A 627 38.03 5.52 18.67
C ASP A 627 36.86 5.74 19.65
N ASP A 628 36.47 6.99 19.84
CA ASP A 628 35.46 7.47 20.76
C ASP A 628 34.06 7.71 20.12
N ALA A 629 33.91 7.35 18.87
CA ALA A 629 32.66 7.58 18.13
C ALA A 629 32.32 6.40 17.22
N TYR A 630 31.13 6.43 16.62
CA TYR A 630 30.74 5.56 15.52
C TYR A 630 30.79 6.35 14.21
N GLU A 631 31.28 5.73 13.15
CA GLU A 631 31.05 6.16 11.78
C GLU A 631 29.88 5.37 11.19
N TYR A 632 29.16 5.99 10.24
CA TYR A 632 27.91 5.45 9.72
C TYR A 632 27.91 5.43 8.21
N ILE A 633 27.23 4.41 7.64
CA ILE A 633 26.88 4.32 6.22
C ILE A 633 25.38 4.11 6.13
N ALA A 634 24.67 5.01 5.48
CA ALA A 634 23.27 4.86 5.13
C ALA A 634 23.15 4.44 3.67
N VAL A 635 22.44 3.33 3.42
CA VAL A 635 22.35 2.69 2.10
C VAL A 635 20.96 2.90 1.51
N TYR A 636 20.89 3.53 0.34
CA TYR A 636 19.65 3.66 -0.43
C TYR A 636 19.84 3.07 -1.83
N VAL A 637 19.67 1.77 -1.96
CA VAL A 637 19.94 0.95 -3.15
C VAL A 637 21.40 1.06 -3.61
N ASP A 638 21.73 2.00 -4.48
CA ASP A 638 23.03 2.30 -5.07
C ASP A 638 23.66 3.58 -4.49
N ASP A 639 22.89 4.41 -3.82
CA ASP A 639 23.34 5.65 -3.19
C ASP A 639 23.80 5.40 -1.74
N LEU A 640 25.02 5.81 -1.43
CA LEU A 640 25.62 5.73 -0.10
C LEU A 640 25.79 7.13 0.49
N ALA A 641 25.34 7.31 1.74
CA ALA A 641 25.69 8.47 2.54
C ALA A 641 26.63 8.02 3.67
N ILE A 642 27.85 8.51 3.66
CA ILE A 642 28.95 8.09 4.53
C ILE A 642 29.28 9.22 5.51
N ALA A 643 29.11 8.95 6.80
CA ALA A 643 29.48 9.87 7.88
C ALA A 643 30.70 9.31 8.62
N SER A 644 31.86 9.94 8.46
CA SER A 644 33.13 9.48 9.03
C SER A 644 34.08 10.66 9.23
N LYS A 645 35.02 10.56 10.16
CA LYS A 645 36.15 11.49 10.27
C LYS A 645 37.15 11.33 9.12
N GLN A 646 37.12 10.19 8.45
CA GLN A 646 38.05 9.87 7.33
C GLN A 646 37.28 9.09 6.23
N PRO A 647 36.29 9.70 5.56
CA PRO A 647 35.45 8.99 4.57
C PRO A 647 36.26 8.46 3.39
N GLY A 648 37.41 9.10 3.05
CA GLY A 648 38.31 8.61 2.01
C GLY A 648 38.79 7.20 2.25
N LYS A 649 39.07 6.81 3.50
CA LYS A 649 39.48 5.42 3.80
C LYS A 649 38.38 4.41 3.49
N ILE A 650 37.13 4.72 3.83
CA ILE A 650 35.98 3.83 3.52
C ILE A 650 35.82 3.70 2.01
N ILE A 651 35.99 4.79 1.28
CA ILE A 651 35.92 4.81 -0.19
C ILE A 651 37.06 4.00 -0.78
N ASP A 652 38.27 4.15 -0.25
CA ASP A 652 39.44 3.36 -0.68
C ASP A 652 39.25 1.87 -0.38
N GLU A 653 38.70 1.50 0.79
CA GLU A 653 38.33 0.12 1.10
C GLU A 653 37.31 -0.44 0.08
N LEU A 654 36.23 0.30 -0.21
CA LEU A 654 35.22 -0.12 -1.19
C LEU A 654 35.77 -0.28 -2.61
N THR A 655 36.66 0.61 -3.04
CA THR A 655 37.18 0.64 -4.42
C THR A 655 38.38 -0.31 -4.62
N THR A 656 39.33 -0.38 -3.68
CA THR A 656 40.52 -1.15 -3.83
C THR A 656 40.42 -2.60 -3.37
N GLN A 657 39.77 -2.84 -2.23
CA GLN A 657 39.59 -4.20 -1.68
C GLN A 657 38.44 -4.95 -2.31
N PHE A 658 37.32 -4.27 -2.55
CA PHE A 658 36.09 -4.89 -3.06
C PHE A 658 35.78 -4.54 -4.52
N ALA A 659 36.66 -3.77 -5.18
CA ALA A 659 36.60 -3.41 -6.59
C ALA A 659 35.25 -2.79 -7.03
N LEU A 660 34.50 -2.15 -6.10
CA LEU A 660 33.26 -1.47 -6.46
C LEU A 660 33.54 -0.22 -7.31
N LYS A 661 32.79 -0.06 -8.38
CA LYS A 661 32.88 1.11 -9.25
C LYS A 661 32.02 2.23 -8.69
N LEU A 662 32.63 3.18 -7.98
CA LEU A 662 31.96 4.34 -7.40
C LEU A 662 32.01 5.53 -8.36
N LYS A 663 30.97 6.35 -8.34
CA LYS A 663 30.89 7.64 -9.01
C LYS A 663 30.28 8.68 -8.07
N GLY A 664 30.45 9.95 -8.41
CA GLY A 664 29.91 11.06 -7.59
C GLY A 664 30.50 11.10 -6.18
N VAL A 665 31.71 10.55 -5.99
CA VAL A 665 32.41 10.48 -4.71
C VAL A 665 32.84 11.88 -4.26
N GLY A 666 32.50 12.26 -3.05
CA GLY A 666 32.92 13.53 -2.45
C GLY A 666 31.98 14.06 -1.39
N PRO A 667 32.23 15.25 -0.87
CA PRO A 667 31.33 15.89 0.07
C PRO A 667 29.89 15.93 -0.46
N LEU A 668 28.95 15.58 0.39
CA LEU A 668 27.56 15.46 0.00
C LEU A 668 26.97 16.82 -0.39
N THR A 669 26.69 17.03 -1.66
CA THR A 669 26.08 18.24 -2.22
C THR A 669 24.66 18.02 -2.68
N TYR A 670 24.30 16.78 -3.02
CA TYR A 670 22.97 16.38 -3.43
C TYR A 670 22.75 14.88 -3.11
N HIS A 671 21.63 14.58 -2.45
CA HIS A 671 21.28 13.18 -2.14
C HIS A 671 19.77 13.03 -1.99
N LEU A 672 19.20 12.01 -2.62
CA LEU A 672 17.76 11.64 -2.59
C LEU A 672 16.79 12.83 -2.80
N GLY A 673 17.15 13.78 -3.64
CA GLY A 673 16.30 14.95 -3.91
C GLY A 673 16.56 16.17 -3.04
N CYS A 674 17.45 16.11 -2.05
CA CYS A 674 17.88 17.22 -1.22
C CYS A 674 19.21 17.83 -1.71
N ASP A 675 19.27 19.14 -1.76
CA ASP A 675 20.50 19.92 -1.90
C ASP A 675 21.12 20.15 -0.52
N PHE A 676 22.43 20.01 -0.41
CA PHE A 676 23.21 20.25 0.81
C PHE A 676 24.10 21.47 0.62
N VAL A 677 23.99 22.42 1.53
CA VAL A 677 24.73 23.70 1.47
C VAL A 677 25.25 24.04 2.86
N ARG A 678 26.49 24.51 2.94
CA ARG A 678 26.98 25.13 4.17
C ARG A 678 26.71 26.63 4.13
N ASP A 679 26.02 27.09 5.16
CA ASP A 679 25.76 28.51 5.38
C ASP A 679 27.06 29.24 5.70
N PRO A 680 27.10 30.60 5.62
CA PRO A 680 28.30 31.37 5.91
C PRO A 680 28.88 31.19 7.33
N ASP A 681 28.03 30.76 8.28
CA ASP A 681 28.43 30.43 9.66
C ASP A 681 28.94 28.99 9.82
N GLY A 682 29.08 28.24 8.72
CA GLY A 682 29.53 26.87 8.72
C GLY A 682 28.42 25.82 8.97
N THR A 683 27.19 26.25 9.32
CA THR A 683 26.07 25.34 9.59
C THR A 683 25.66 24.61 8.33
N LEU A 684 25.48 23.27 8.41
CA LEU A 684 24.93 22.48 7.31
C LEU A 684 23.42 22.74 7.21
N SER A 685 22.98 23.06 6.01
CA SER A 685 21.57 23.16 5.66
C SER A 685 21.24 22.23 4.51
N TYR A 686 20.10 21.57 4.55
CA TYR A 686 19.65 20.72 3.44
C TYR A 686 18.14 20.86 3.18
N GLY A 687 17.76 20.75 1.90
CA GLY A 687 16.37 20.88 1.51
C GLY A 687 16.15 20.65 0.02
N PRO A 688 14.90 20.50 -0.43
CA PRO A 688 14.58 20.06 -1.78
C PRO A 688 14.48 21.22 -2.80
N LYS A 689 15.41 22.17 -2.81
CA LYS A 689 15.33 23.35 -3.69
C LYS A 689 15.22 22.97 -5.16
N LYS A 690 16.13 22.15 -5.67
CA LYS A 690 16.09 21.70 -7.08
C LYS A 690 14.83 20.90 -7.40
N TYR A 691 14.37 20.08 -6.46
CA TYR A 691 13.12 19.35 -6.63
C TYR A 691 11.92 20.30 -6.71
N ILE A 692 11.87 21.34 -5.84
CA ILE A 692 10.82 22.36 -5.89
C ILE A 692 10.86 23.11 -7.24
N GLU A 693 12.04 23.49 -7.73
CA GLU A 693 12.18 24.13 -9.05
C GLU A 693 11.64 23.23 -10.16
N LYS A 694 11.90 21.92 -10.09
CA LYS A 694 11.37 20.92 -11.03
C LYS A 694 9.84 20.84 -11.02
N ILE A 695 9.21 20.74 -9.84
CA ILE A 695 7.76 20.64 -9.75
C ILE A 695 7.06 21.95 -10.10
N LEU A 696 7.69 23.10 -9.87
CA LEU A 696 7.20 24.40 -10.33
C LEU A 696 7.23 24.49 -11.86
N ALA A 697 8.30 24.03 -12.51
CA ALA A 697 8.37 23.94 -13.96
C ALA A 697 7.31 22.97 -14.54
N ASN A 698 7.07 21.83 -13.84
CA ASN A 698 5.98 20.92 -14.22
C ASN A 698 4.60 21.59 -14.10
N TYR A 699 4.38 22.34 -13.02
CA TYR A 699 3.16 23.12 -12.83
C TYR A 699 2.94 24.12 -13.98
N GLU A 700 3.96 24.89 -14.34
CA GLU A 700 3.88 25.87 -15.45
C GLU A 700 3.57 25.17 -16.79
N ARG A 701 4.13 23.98 -17.00
CA ARG A 701 3.79 23.16 -18.19
C ARG A 701 2.34 22.70 -18.20
N ILE A 702 1.78 22.34 -17.04
CA ILE A 702 0.39 21.87 -16.93
C ILE A 702 -0.62 23.02 -17.09
N PHE A 703 -0.38 24.14 -16.42
CA PHE A 703 -1.34 25.25 -16.32
C PHE A 703 -1.04 26.42 -17.25
N GLY A 704 0.10 26.42 -17.96
CA GLY A 704 0.50 27.51 -18.86
C GLY A 704 0.95 28.79 -18.18
N GLU A 705 0.94 28.83 -16.84
CA GLU A 705 1.34 30.00 -16.04
C GLU A 705 2.03 29.57 -14.73
N ALA A 706 2.87 30.44 -14.20
CA ALA A 706 3.52 30.20 -12.91
C ALA A 706 2.52 30.38 -11.75
N PRO A 707 2.61 29.58 -10.68
CA PRO A 707 1.67 29.67 -9.56
C PRO A 707 1.78 31.04 -8.87
N ARG A 708 0.66 31.63 -8.47
CA ARG A 708 0.62 32.90 -7.75
C ARG A 708 1.25 32.75 -6.38
N MET A 709 2.20 33.63 -6.01
CA MET A 709 2.87 33.59 -4.71
C MET A 709 1.87 33.71 -3.56
N ALA A 710 2.00 32.83 -2.57
CA ALA A 710 1.19 32.82 -1.36
C ALA A 710 2.05 32.91 -0.10
N ALA A 711 1.52 33.54 0.96
CA ALA A 711 2.23 33.68 2.23
C ALA A 711 2.02 32.48 3.17
N SER A 712 0.98 31.68 2.93
CA SER A 712 0.63 30.48 3.70
C SER A 712 0.15 29.37 2.76
N PRO A 713 0.34 28.08 3.12
CA PRO A 713 -0.10 26.94 2.29
C PRO A 713 -1.61 26.91 2.10
N LEU A 714 -2.37 27.16 3.16
CA LEU A 714 -3.83 27.31 3.13
C LEU A 714 -4.26 28.65 3.72
N VAL A 715 -5.47 29.04 3.50
CA VAL A 715 -6.09 30.21 4.18
C VAL A 715 -6.40 29.81 5.62
N GLN A 716 -6.35 30.76 6.53
CA GLN A 716 -6.72 30.54 7.92
C GLN A 716 -8.22 30.17 8.01
N ASN A 717 -8.54 29.17 8.80
CA ASN A 717 -9.90 28.62 8.94
C ASN A 717 -10.52 28.13 7.62
N ASP A 718 -9.68 27.60 6.73
CA ASP A 718 -10.16 26.98 5.50
C ASP A 718 -10.71 25.58 5.78
N HIS A 719 -11.87 25.28 5.25
CA HIS A 719 -12.59 24.02 5.41
C HIS A 719 -12.84 23.38 4.04
N PRO A 720 -11.84 22.69 3.48
CA PRO A 720 -11.98 22.07 2.15
C PRO A 720 -13.03 20.97 2.09
N GLU A 721 -13.38 20.37 3.22
CA GLU A 721 -14.39 19.31 3.31
C GLU A 721 -15.82 19.78 3.00
N ILE A 722 -16.08 21.08 3.09
CA ILE A 722 -17.40 21.67 2.75
C ILE A 722 -17.37 22.40 1.41
N ASP A 723 -16.33 22.17 0.59
CA ASP A 723 -16.24 22.79 -0.74
C ASP A 723 -17.39 22.31 -1.64
N ASP A 724 -18.12 23.25 -2.26
CA ASP A 724 -19.27 23.02 -3.11
C ASP A 724 -19.00 23.33 -4.59
N SER A 725 -17.76 23.61 -4.95
CA SER A 725 -17.38 23.87 -6.34
C SER A 725 -17.56 22.64 -7.24
N ILE A 726 -17.53 22.84 -8.55
CA ILE A 726 -17.72 21.75 -9.53
C ILE A 726 -16.67 20.63 -9.36
N LEU A 727 -17.09 19.40 -9.55
CA LEU A 727 -16.20 18.24 -9.59
C LEU A 727 -15.24 18.33 -10.77
N LEU A 728 -14.01 17.89 -10.56
CA LEU A 728 -13.04 17.78 -11.63
C LEU A 728 -13.40 16.60 -12.56
N ASN A 729 -13.12 16.78 -13.84
CA ASN A 729 -13.20 15.68 -14.82
C ASN A 729 -11.99 14.71 -14.65
N GLU A 730 -11.96 13.60 -15.35
CA GLU A 730 -10.88 12.60 -15.27
C GLU A 730 -9.47 13.18 -15.44
N ALA A 731 -9.29 14.06 -16.42
CA ALA A 731 -8.00 14.72 -16.62
C ALA A 731 -7.61 15.59 -15.41
N GLY A 732 -8.57 16.31 -14.84
CA GLY A 732 -8.39 17.10 -13.61
C GLY A 732 -8.10 16.25 -12.39
N ILE A 733 -8.76 15.09 -12.26
CA ILE A 733 -8.50 14.12 -11.17
C ILE A 733 -7.07 13.60 -11.26
N THR A 734 -6.65 13.17 -12.45
CA THR A 734 -5.27 12.69 -12.69
C THR A 734 -4.24 13.79 -12.40
N GLN A 735 -4.50 15.02 -12.83
CA GLN A 735 -3.64 16.16 -12.51
C GLN A 735 -3.57 16.40 -10.99
N TYR A 736 -4.71 16.39 -10.31
CA TYR A 736 -4.80 16.58 -8.86
C TYR A 736 -3.97 15.52 -8.12
N GLN A 737 -4.12 14.25 -8.48
CA GLN A 737 -3.37 13.14 -7.88
C GLN A 737 -1.86 13.28 -8.11
N SER A 738 -1.44 13.66 -9.33
CA SER A 738 -0.03 13.91 -9.65
C SER A 738 0.55 15.03 -8.79
N LEU A 739 -0.17 16.16 -8.67
CA LEU A 739 0.25 17.30 -7.87
C LEU A 739 0.37 16.95 -6.37
N ILE A 740 -0.58 16.18 -5.83
CA ILE A 740 -0.51 15.66 -4.44
C ILE A 740 0.73 14.79 -4.25
N GLY A 741 1.02 13.88 -5.19
CA GLY A 741 2.20 13.02 -5.11
C GLY A 741 3.51 13.81 -5.09
N GLU A 742 3.65 14.82 -5.95
CA GLU A 742 4.81 15.72 -5.96
C GLU A 742 4.98 16.45 -4.62
N LEU A 743 3.89 16.96 -4.04
CA LEU A 743 3.92 17.70 -2.77
C LEU A 743 4.16 16.78 -1.56
N GLN A 744 3.66 15.53 -1.58
CA GLN A 744 3.98 14.55 -0.55
C GLN A 744 5.47 14.22 -0.52
N TRP A 745 6.10 14.10 -1.69
CA TRP A 745 7.55 13.92 -1.75
C TRP A 745 8.32 15.13 -1.21
N CYS A 746 7.85 16.36 -1.44
CA CYS A 746 8.41 17.56 -0.80
C CYS A 746 8.42 17.48 0.73
N ILE A 747 7.31 16.99 1.33
CA ILE A 747 7.21 16.78 2.78
C ILE A 747 8.27 15.79 3.24
N ALA A 748 8.39 14.66 2.55
CA ALA A 748 9.38 13.64 2.85
C ALA A 748 10.82 14.17 2.78
N LEU A 749 11.08 15.12 1.90
CA LEU A 749 12.39 15.79 1.75
C LEU A 749 12.65 16.94 2.74
N GLY A 750 11.72 17.22 3.68
CA GLY A 750 11.94 18.21 4.74
C GLY A 750 11.03 19.45 4.69
N ARG A 751 10.09 19.53 3.74
CA ARG A 751 9.10 20.63 3.70
C ARG A 751 7.87 20.27 4.54
N PHE A 752 8.09 19.99 5.81
CA PHE A 752 7.01 19.72 6.76
C PHE A 752 6.09 20.92 7.02
N ASP A 753 6.51 22.14 6.64
CA ASP A 753 5.71 23.36 6.67
C ASP A 753 4.45 23.33 5.79
N ILE A 754 4.39 22.42 4.79
CA ILE A 754 3.19 22.18 3.97
C ILE A 754 2.42 20.92 4.37
N MET A 755 2.89 20.18 5.38
CA MET A 755 2.39 18.83 5.68
C MET A 755 0.90 18.82 5.98
N THR A 756 0.41 19.63 6.92
CA THR A 756 -1.00 19.68 7.29
C THR A 756 -1.90 20.01 6.09
N ALA A 757 -1.45 20.96 5.24
CA ALA A 757 -2.18 21.33 4.03
C ALA A 757 -2.32 20.14 3.08
N ILE A 758 -1.21 19.44 2.80
CA ILE A 758 -1.21 18.34 1.83
C ILE A 758 -1.90 17.09 2.38
N MET A 759 -1.75 16.78 3.67
CA MET A 759 -2.47 15.66 4.28
C MET A 759 -3.98 15.90 4.29
N THR A 760 -4.42 17.14 4.49
CA THR A 760 -5.82 17.53 4.36
C THR A 760 -6.30 17.40 2.91
N MET A 761 -5.56 17.95 1.93
CA MET A 761 -5.92 17.87 0.52
C MET A 761 -5.85 16.43 -0.02
N GLY A 762 -4.95 15.60 0.49
CA GLY A 762 -4.82 14.20 0.12
C GLY A 762 -6.10 13.36 0.32
N ARG A 763 -7.00 13.80 1.18
CA ARG A 763 -8.31 13.16 1.44
C ARG A 763 -9.27 13.24 0.25
N PHE A 764 -9.09 14.22 -0.61
CA PHE A 764 -9.99 14.49 -1.75
C PHE A 764 -9.46 13.92 -3.08
N ARG A 765 -8.42 13.07 -3.04
CA ARG A 765 -7.81 12.47 -4.25
C ARG A 765 -8.78 11.72 -5.15
N VAL A 766 -9.83 11.23 -4.55
CA VAL A 766 -10.85 10.38 -5.15
C VAL A 766 -11.86 11.18 -5.96
N CYS A 767 -12.44 12.21 -5.36
CA CYS A 767 -13.43 13.09 -5.97
C CYS A 767 -13.04 14.56 -5.71
N PRO A 768 -11.94 15.04 -6.30
CA PRO A 768 -11.51 16.42 -6.08
C PRO A 768 -12.44 17.39 -6.83
N ARG A 769 -12.63 18.53 -6.21
CA ARG A 769 -13.37 19.65 -6.79
C ARG A 769 -12.43 20.75 -7.28
N GLN A 770 -12.94 21.68 -8.05
CA GLN A 770 -12.16 22.83 -8.53
C GLN A 770 -11.54 23.61 -7.38
N GLY A 771 -12.28 23.84 -6.29
CA GLY A 771 -11.77 24.53 -5.10
C GLY A 771 -10.64 23.76 -4.39
N HIS A 772 -10.64 22.42 -4.44
CA HIS A 772 -9.53 21.61 -3.95
C HIS A 772 -8.28 21.81 -4.82
N LEU A 773 -8.44 21.86 -6.14
CA LEU A 773 -7.32 22.12 -7.06
C LEU A 773 -6.75 23.53 -6.86
N ASP A 774 -7.60 24.53 -6.61
CA ASP A 774 -7.17 25.92 -6.37
C ASP A 774 -6.38 26.04 -5.05
N ARG A 775 -6.74 25.25 -4.03
CA ARG A 775 -5.95 25.14 -2.80
C ARG A 775 -4.59 24.51 -3.05
N LEU A 776 -4.48 23.48 -3.88
CA LEU A 776 -3.19 22.93 -4.29
C LEU A 776 -2.36 23.98 -5.04
N LYS A 777 -2.94 24.71 -5.97
CA LYS A 777 -2.26 25.80 -6.68
C LYS A 777 -1.71 26.83 -5.71
N ARG A 778 -2.42 27.12 -4.60
CA ARG A 778 -1.93 27.99 -3.54
C ARG A 778 -0.70 27.40 -2.83
N VAL A 779 -0.65 26.10 -2.57
CA VAL A 779 0.52 25.44 -1.97
C VAL A 779 1.72 25.55 -2.91
N TYR A 780 1.55 25.38 -4.22
CA TYR A 780 2.62 25.63 -5.19
C TYR A 780 3.07 27.10 -5.16
N GLY A 781 2.14 28.05 -5.00
CA GLY A 781 2.45 29.46 -4.82
C GLY A 781 3.25 29.76 -3.54
N PHE A 782 2.97 29.05 -2.45
CA PHE A 782 3.74 29.10 -1.22
C PHE A 782 5.16 28.55 -1.43
N LEU A 783 5.29 27.39 -2.07
CA LEU A 783 6.59 26.82 -2.39
C LEU A 783 7.41 27.71 -3.34
N ARG A 784 6.77 28.37 -4.31
CA ARG A 784 7.44 29.36 -5.19
C ARG A 784 8.02 30.51 -4.39
N LYS A 785 7.28 31.05 -3.40
CA LYS A 785 7.73 32.15 -2.55
C LYS A 785 8.84 31.72 -1.61
N PHE A 786 8.74 30.52 -1.03
CA PHE A 786 9.66 30.00 -0.02
C PHE A 786 10.44 28.77 -0.51
N LYS A 787 10.90 28.81 -1.76
CA LYS A 787 11.61 27.71 -2.41
C LYS A 787 12.94 27.33 -1.75
N HIS A 788 13.50 28.22 -0.93
CA HIS A 788 14.77 28.02 -0.21
C HIS A 788 14.58 27.47 1.20
N GLY A 789 13.35 27.11 1.60
CA GLY A 789 13.10 26.48 2.89
C GLY A 789 13.93 25.21 3.05
N ALA A 790 14.75 25.17 4.10
CA ALA A 790 15.71 24.09 4.35
C ALA A 790 15.77 23.78 5.85
N ILE A 791 16.16 22.56 6.18
CA ILE A 791 16.47 22.15 7.55
C ILE A 791 17.92 22.58 7.85
N ARG A 792 18.11 23.36 8.91
CA ARG A 792 19.42 23.70 9.44
C ARG A 792 19.80 22.73 10.54
N VAL A 793 20.98 22.14 10.44
CA VAL A 793 21.47 21.16 11.41
C VAL A 793 22.07 21.89 12.60
N ARG A 794 21.36 21.92 13.71
CA ARG A 794 21.77 22.54 14.98
C ARG A 794 22.17 21.46 15.96
N THR A 795 23.44 21.42 16.32
CA THR A 795 24.02 20.38 17.18
C THR A 795 24.15 20.78 18.64
N GLY A 796 24.04 22.08 18.95
CA GLY A 796 24.08 22.58 20.32
C GLY A 796 22.94 22.03 21.18
N LEU A 797 23.26 21.67 22.41
CA LEU A 797 22.22 21.22 23.36
C LEU A 797 21.27 22.37 23.68
N PRO A 798 19.95 22.14 23.63
CA PRO A 798 18.99 23.17 24.06
C PRO A 798 19.11 23.40 25.57
N ASP A 799 18.97 24.65 26.00
CA ASP A 799 18.92 25.00 27.41
C ASP A 799 17.45 24.98 27.89
N TYR A 800 17.14 24.02 28.72
CA TYR A 800 15.85 23.90 29.40
C TYR A 800 15.91 24.13 30.90
N SER A 801 16.97 24.80 31.39
CA SER A 801 17.18 25.08 32.83
C SER A 801 16.08 25.96 33.44
N GLU A 802 15.50 26.87 32.65
CA GLU A 802 14.40 27.72 33.07
C GLU A 802 13.03 27.03 33.13
N ILE A 803 12.91 25.80 32.60
CA ILE A 803 11.64 25.07 32.61
C ILE A 803 11.43 24.48 34.01
N PRO A 804 10.39 24.90 34.76
CA PRO A 804 10.13 24.34 36.07
C PRO A 804 9.94 22.83 36.01
N HIS A 805 10.77 22.10 36.71
CA HIS A 805 10.66 20.66 36.83
C HIS A 805 10.24 20.29 38.26
N VAL A 806 9.02 19.79 38.41
CA VAL A 806 8.49 19.25 39.65
C VAL A 806 8.63 17.74 39.62
N THR A 807 9.48 17.22 40.51
CA THR A 807 9.59 15.76 40.71
C THR A 807 8.54 15.31 41.69
N TYR A 808 7.70 14.38 41.27
CA TYR A 808 6.68 13.78 42.11
C TYR A 808 7.12 12.38 42.55
N ASP A 809 6.71 11.98 43.76
CA ASP A 809 6.85 10.62 44.22
C ASP A 809 5.70 9.75 43.65
N TRP A 810 6.05 8.80 42.86
CA TRP A 810 5.12 7.86 42.21
C TRP A 810 5.04 6.51 42.93
N MET A 811 5.82 6.31 44.02
CA MET A 811 5.95 5.01 44.73
C MET A 811 4.59 4.47 45.18
N TYR A 812 3.70 5.35 45.62
CA TYR A 812 2.35 4.97 46.10
C TYR A 812 1.28 5.04 45.04
N SER A 813 1.64 5.26 43.78
CA SER A 813 0.73 5.24 42.64
C SER A 813 0.54 3.81 42.11
N VAL A 814 -0.42 3.62 41.20
CA VAL A 814 -0.63 2.31 40.50
C VAL A 814 0.57 1.89 39.64
N TYR A 815 1.50 2.79 39.37
CA TYR A 815 2.67 2.53 38.52
C TYR A 815 3.87 2.05 39.35
N GLY A 816 3.96 2.46 40.64
CA GLY A 816 5.12 2.15 41.47
C GLY A 816 6.42 2.71 40.89
N GLN A 817 7.49 1.94 41.02
CA GLN A 817 8.79 2.28 40.48
C GLN A 817 8.96 1.61 39.09
N VAL A 818 8.89 2.36 38.03
CA VAL A 818 9.07 1.91 36.64
C VAL A 818 10.33 2.57 36.07
N ASN A 819 11.12 1.80 35.35
CA ASN A 819 12.30 2.29 34.64
C ASN A 819 12.15 2.04 33.15
N GLU A 820 12.81 2.88 32.33
CA GLU A 820 12.88 2.65 30.90
C GLU A 820 13.55 1.30 30.59
N CYS A 821 12.88 0.47 29.79
CA CYS A 821 13.45 -0.80 29.34
C CYS A 821 14.49 -0.53 28.24
N LEU A 822 15.76 -0.75 28.55
CA LEU A 822 16.86 -0.56 27.60
C LEU A 822 17.06 -1.82 26.77
N PRO A 823 17.29 -1.71 25.46
CA PRO A 823 17.59 -2.87 24.61
C PRO A 823 18.96 -3.46 25.02
N ILE A 824 18.96 -4.73 25.41
CA ILE A 824 20.13 -5.44 25.97
C ILE A 824 21.29 -5.52 24.99
N ASP A 825 20.98 -5.55 23.71
CA ASP A 825 21.92 -5.77 22.60
C ASP A 825 22.23 -4.49 21.80
N ALA A 826 21.89 -3.33 22.35
CA ALA A 826 22.28 -2.05 21.77
C ALA A 826 23.81 -1.84 21.90
N PRO A 827 24.45 -1.21 20.92
CA PRO A 827 25.86 -0.86 21.00
C PRO A 827 26.10 0.15 22.14
N ALA A 828 27.30 0.10 22.74
CA ALA A 828 27.66 1.02 23.79
C ALA A 828 27.54 2.48 23.29
N PRO A 829 26.97 3.39 24.10
CA PRO A 829 26.81 4.78 23.67
C PRO A 829 28.18 5.48 23.54
N LEU A 830 28.47 6.08 22.38
CA LEU A 830 29.71 6.79 22.06
C LEU A 830 29.40 8.09 21.34
N GLY A 831 30.32 9.06 21.48
CA GLY A 831 30.17 10.39 20.87
C GLY A 831 29.52 11.42 21.79
N LYS A 832 29.08 12.53 21.23
CA LYS A 832 28.45 13.63 21.96
C LYS A 832 26.99 13.30 22.32
N GLY A 833 26.55 13.74 23.51
CA GLY A 833 25.18 13.49 23.99
C GLY A 833 24.14 14.34 23.26
N ILE A 834 22.92 13.83 23.22
CA ILE A 834 21.77 14.50 22.60
C ILE A 834 20.59 14.63 23.57
N ILE A 835 19.74 15.63 23.30
CA ILE A 835 18.42 15.79 23.92
C ILE A 835 17.36 15.63 22.83
N VAL A 836 16.39 14.76 23.09
CA VAL A 836 15.20 14.61 22.23
C VAL A 836 14.16 15.63 22.66
N THR A 837 13.67 16.40 21.72
CA THR A 837 12.59 17.38 21.94
C THR A 837 11.44 17.09 21.00
N THR A 838 10.22 17.12 21.51
CA THR A 838 8.99 16.81 20.75
C THR A 838 7.96 17.89 21.00
N TYR A 839 7.40 18.42 19.93
CA TYR A 839 6.23 19.31 19.99
C TYR A 839 5.00 18.53 19.55
N VAL A 840 3.92 18.65 20.30
CA VAL A 840 2.66 17.96 20.03
C VAL A 840 1.48 18.90 20.15
N ASP A 841 0.55 18.77 19.22
CA ASP A 841 -0.67 19.56 19.15
C ASP A 841 -1.82 18.77 18.51
N ALA A 842 -3.05 19.14 18.81
CA ALA A 842 -4.24 18.57 18.18
C ALA A 842 -5.28 19.64 17.85
N ASN A 843 -5.56 19.80 16.59
CA ASN A 843 -6.62 20.69 16.13
C ASN A 843 -7.99 20.02 16.23
N LEU A 844 -8.75 20.30 17.30
CA LEU A 844 -10.10 19.79 17.53
C LEU A 844 -11.07 20.27 16.43
N TYR A 845 -11.97 19.40 15.97
CA TYR A 845 -12.93 19.70 14.91
C TYR A 845 -12.29 20.26 13.62
N HIS A 846 -11.08 19.83 13.31
CA HIS A 846 -10.44 20.21 12.04
C HIS A 846 -11.30 19.81 10.83
N ASP A 847 -12.03 18.72 10.93
CA ASP A 847 -12.98 18.25 9.93
C ASP A 847 -14.41 18.48 10.42
N LEU A 848 -15.10 19.47 9.86
CA LEU A 848 -16.44 19.85 10.27
C LEU A 848 -17.51 18.79 9.96
N LEU A 849 -17.28 17.93 8.96
CA LEU A 849 -18.24 16.90 8.57
C LEU A 849 -18.31 15.76 9.56
N ASN A 850 -17.16 15.34 10.11
CA ASN A 850 -17.08 14.18 10.99
C ASN A 850 -16.55 14.49 12.40
N GLY A 851 -16.26 15.76 12.69
CA GLY A 851 -15.80 16.21 14.00
C GLY A 851 -14.43 15.71 14.43
N ARG A 852 -13.64 15.09 13.54
CA ARG A 852 -12.34 14.51 13.89
C ARG A 852 -11.25 15.55 13.99
N ALA A 853 -10.43 15.41 15.01
CA ALA A 853 -9.22 16.20 15.20
C ALA A 853 -8.07 15.73 14.29
N VAL A 854 -7.10 16.61 14.10
CA VAL A 854 -5.82 16.27 13.46
C VAL A 854 -4.70 16.38 14.48
N THR A 855 -3.91 15.33 14.62
CA THR A 855 -2.69 15.32 15.43
C THR A 855 -1.52 15.88 14.63
N GLY A 856 -0.75 16.77 15.22
CA GLY A 856 0.55 17.23 14.74
C GLY A 856 1.66 16.86 15.72
N VAL A 857 2.77 16.29 15.23
CA VAL A 857 3.97 16.00 16.04
C VAL A 857 5.21 16.40 15.27
N LEU A 858 6.17 17.00 15.96
CA LEU A 858 7.49 17.33 15.42
C LEU A 858 8.57 16.88 16.39
N HIS A 859 9.45 15.99 15.94
CA HIS A 859 10.59 15.50 16.70
C HIS A 859 11.88 16.21 16.29
N MET A 860 12.65 16.62 17.27
CA MET A 860 13.93 17.31 17.07
C MET A 860 15.04 16.64 17.90
N LEU A 861 16.26 16.65 17.36
CA LEU A 861 17.49 16.33 18.09
C LEU A 861 18.30 17.64 18.24
N ASN A 862 18.58 18.06 19.46
CA ASN A 862 19.30 19.31 19.77
C ASN A 862 18.80 20.53 18.96
N GLY A 863 17.51 20.61 18.65
CA GLY A 863 16.96 21.72 17.86
C GLY A 863 17.00 21.53 16.33
N THR A 864 17.40 20.35 15.85
CA THR A 864 17.28 19.93 14.43
C THR A 864 16.03 19.10 14.23
N PRO A 865 15.10 19.49 13.32
CA PRO A 865 13.97 18.66 12.95
C PRO A 865 14.42 17.35 12.30
N ILE A 866 13.95 16.22 12.83
CA ILE A 866 14.33 14.87 12.34
C ILE A 866 13.13 14.13 11.78
N ASP A 867 12.00 14.22 12.46
CA ASP A 867 10.79 13.53 12.04
C ASP A 867 9.53 14.33 12.35
N TRP A 868 8.48 14.12 11.57
CA TRP A 868 7.24 14.88 11.68
C TRP A 868 6.04 14.04 11.30
N TYR A 869 4.91 14.36 11.88
CA TYR A 869 3.69 13.59 11.71
C TYR A 869 2.48 14.54 11.70
N SER A 870 1.56 14.35 10.76
CA SER A 870 0.26 14.99 10.79
C SER A 870 -0.77 14.00 10.26
N LYS A 871 -1.71 13.62 11.12
CA LYS A 871 -2.74 12.65 10.75
C LYS A 871 -4.04 12.93 11.49
N ARG A 872 -5.15 12.73 10.80
CA ARG A 872 -6.48 12.78 11.41
C ARG A 872 -6.64 11.65 12.41
N GLN A 873 -7.17 11.96 13.59
CA GLN A 873 -7.43 10.98 14.65
C GLN A 873 -8.53 9.99 14.21
N ALA A 874 -8.42 8.75 14.67
CA ALA A 874 -9.43 7.73 14.41
C ALA A 874 -10.72 7.95 15.22
N THR A 875 -10.61 8.59 16.38
CA THR A 875 -11.71 8.89 17.30
C THR A 875 -12.24 10.30 17.11
N VAL A 876 -13.48 10.51 17.48
CA VAL A 876 -14.10 11.84 17.61
C VAL A 876 -14.12 12.21 19.09
N GLU A 877 -13.51 13.35 19.39
CA GLU A 877 -13.41 13.84 20.75
C GLU A 877 -14.35 15.02 20.98
N THR A 878 -15.01 15.03 22.12
CA THR A 878 -15.99 16.07 22.46
C THR A 878 -15.36 17.32 23.06
N ALA A 879 -14.08 17.30 23.37
CA ALA A 879 -13.33 18.40 23.96
C ALA A 879 -11.86 18.35 23.55
N THR A 880 -11.21 19.52 23.54
CA THR A 880 -9.77 19.65 23.26
C THR A 880 -8.91 18.76 24.14
N TYR A 881 -9.28 18.59 25.42
CA TYR A 881 -8.60 17.65 26.32
C TYR A 881 -8.45 16.24 25.74
N GLY A 882 -9.50 15.67 25.13
CA GLY A 882 -9.47 14.34 24.57
C GLY A 882 -8.57 14.24 23.34
N SER A 883 -8.72 15.15 22.39
CA SER A 883 -7.90 15.18 21.19
C SER A 883 -6.40 15.40 21.49
N GLU A 884 -6.11 16.30 22.43
CA GLU A 884 -4.73 16.53 22.89
C GLU A 884 -4.16 15.30 23.60
N PHE A 885 -4.97 14.59 24.37
CA PHE A 885 -4.51 13.37 25.03
C PHE A 885 -4.18 12.24 24.04
N VAL A 886 -5.00 12.09 23.00
CA VAL A 886 -4.72 11.15 21.91
C VAL A 886 -3.44 11.55 21.18
N ALA A 887 -3.22 12.84 20.93
CA ALA A 887 -2.00 13.33 20.32
C ALA A 887 -0.77 13.08 21.20
N ALA A 888 -0.88 13.36 22.51
CA ALA A 888 0.19 13.10 23.48
C ALA A 888 0.58 11.62 23.56
N ARG A 889 -0.41 10.70 23.49
CA ARG A 889 -0.15 9.27 23.39
C ARG A 889 0.64 8.92 22.14
N ILE A 890 0.21 9.40 20.95
CA ILE A 890 0.90 9.14 19.68
C ILE A 890 2.34 9.67 19.74
N ALA A 891 2.53 10.88 20.28
CA ALA A 891 3.87 11.45 20.46
C ALA A 891 4.72 10.62 21.41
N THR A 892 4.14 10.06 22.47
CA THR A 892 4.83 9.18 23.44
C THR A 892 5.31 7.90 22.77
N ASP A 893 4.46 7.23 21.97
CA ASP A 893 4.84 6.05 21.20
C ASP A 893 6.04 6.34 20.27
N GLN A 894 5.98 7.47 19.56
CA GLN A 894 7.04 7.89 18.65
C GLN A 894 8.33 8.30 19.38
N ILE A 895 8.25 8.91 20.58
CA ILE A 895 9.42 9.22 21.42
C ILE A 895 10.12 7.93 21.84
N ILE A 896 9.37 6.92 22.30
CA ILE A 896 9.92 5.63 22.73
C ILE A 896 10.64 4.96 21.54
N ASP A 897 10.01 4.93 20.37
CA ASP A 897 10.59 4.38 19.15
C ASP A 897 11.86 5.15 18.72
N LEU A 898 11.83 6.49 18.74
CA LEU A 898 12.98 7.32 18.40
C LEU A 898 14.15 7.10 19.39
N ARG A 899 13.89 7.07 20.69
CA ARG A 899 14.90 6.77 21.71
C ARG A 899 15.52 5.38 21.50
N THR A 900 14.70 4.39 21.20
CA THR A 900 15.15 3.02 20.89
C THR A 900 16.02 3.01 19.63
N THR A 901 15.58 3.70 18.56
CA THR A 901 16.36 3.87 17.33
C THR A 901 17.75 4.48 17.61
N LEU A 902 17.80 5.55 18.38
CA LEU A 902 19.07 6.21 18.75
C LEU A 902 19.99 5.29 19.56
N ARG A 903 19.45 4.46 20.46
CA ARG A 903 20.24 3.47 21.20
C ARG A 903 20.84 2.42 20.27
N TYR A 904 20.05 1.90 19.32
CA TYR A 904 20.58 0.98 18.32
C TYR A 904 21.59 1.59 17.35
N LEU A 905 21.70 2.91 17.33
CA LEU A 905 22.76 3.64 16.62
C LEU A 905 23.95 4.00 17.53
N GLY A 906 23.94 3.59 18.81
CA GLY A 906 25.00 3.86 19.76
C GLY A 906 25.09 5.33 20.22
N VAL A 907 23.98 6.06 20.21
CA VAL A 907 23.94 7.49 20.54
C VAL A 907 23.71 7.70 22.03
N PRO A 908 24.55 8.49 22.73
CA PRO A 908 24.31 8.87 24.12
C PRO A 908 23.11 9.82 24.23
N ILE A 909 22.05 9.37 24.93
CA ILE A 909 20.85 10.18 25.17
C ILE A 909 20.98 10.82 26.55
N THR A 910 20.91 12.15 26.61
CA THR A 910 21.04 12.93 27.85
C THR A 910 19.67 13.11 28.50
N GLY A 911 19.39 12.29 29.51
CA GLY A 911 18.16 12.38 30.29
C GLY A 911 16.88 12.01 29.52
N PRO A 912 15.71 12.41 30.05
CA PRO A 912 14.42 12.20 29.41
C PRO A 912 14.24 13.04 28.13
N ALA A 913 13.32 12.66 27.26
CA ALA A 913 12.87 13.50 26.16
C ALA A 913 12.01 14.66 26.69
N TYR A 914 12.10 15.82 26.12
CA TYR A 914 11.20 16.92 26.43
C TYR A 914 10.05 16.96 25.44
N MET A 915 8.82 16.73 25.94
CA MET A 915 7.59 16.88 25.17
C MET A 915 6.92 18.20 25.54
N PHE A 916 6.49 18.98 24.54
CA PHE A 916 5.81 20.26 24.71
C PHE A 916 4.44 20.22 24.05
N GLY A 917 3.42 20.64 24.82
CA GLY A 917 2.05 20.83 24.35
C GLY A 917 1.42 22.08 24.99
N ASP A 918 0.31 22.53 24.47
CA ASP A 918 -0.35 23.75 24.92
C ASP A 918 -1.57 23.51 25.85
N ASN A 919 -1.94 22.25 26.11
CA ASN A 919 -3.05 21.90 26.98
C ASN A 919 -2.60 21.59 28.42
N GLN A 920 -2.71 22.58 29.31
CA GLN A 920 -2.30 22.43 30.70
C GLN A 920 -3.04 21.30 31.43
N SER A 921 -4.31 21.04 31.10
CA SER A 921 -5.09 19.96 31.74
C SER A 921 -4.57 18.58 31.38
N VAL A 922 -4.16 18.38 30.14
CA VAL A 922 -3.51 17.12 29.69
C VAL A 922 -2.17 16.94 30.39
N ILE A 923 -1.36 17.99 30.45
CA ILE A 923 -0.06 17.97 31.11
C ILE A 923 -0.23 17.64 32.61
N ALA A 924 -1.12 18.32 33.32
CA ALA A 924 -1.37 18.06 34.74
C ALA A 924 -1.88 16.62 34.96
N SER A 925 -2.77 16.15 34.10
CA SER A 925 -3.26 14.76 34.17
C SER A 925 -2.17 13.72 33.92
N SER A 926 -1.18 14.03 33.11
CA SER A 926 -0.08 13.12 32.77
C SER A 926 1.04 13.16 33.81
N THR A 927 1.27 14.29 34.50
CA THR A 927 2.43 14.48 35.36
C THR A 927 2.16 14.40 36.86
N MET A 928 0.89 14.58 37.29
CA MET A 928 0.54 14.59 38.73
C MET A 928 0.08 13.20 39.21
N PRO A 929 0.70 12.59 40.25
CA PRO A 929 0.35 11.25 40.72
C PRO A 929 -1.11 11.11 41.14
N HIS A 930 -1.67 12.10 41.79
CA HIS A 930 -3.05 12.12 42.33
C HIS A 930 -4.12 12.53 41.29
N SER A 931 -3.72 12.78 40.07
CA SER A 931 -4.69 13.02 38.99
C SER A 931 -5.60 11.81 38.76
N GLN A 932 -6.89 12.07 38.58
CA GLN A 932 -7.89 11.05 38.31
C GLN A 932 -8.36 11.10 36.85
N LEU A 933 -8.57 9.92 36.29
CA LEU A 933 -9.14 9.79 34.95
C LEU A 933 -10.64 10.14 34.98
N SER A 934 -11.01 11.25 34.36
CA SER A 934 -12.42 11.72 34.30
C SER A 934 -13.27 10.95 33.29
N LYS A 935 -12.66 10.42 32.23
CA LYS A 935 -13.35 9.76 31.12
C LYS A 935 -12.73 8.40 30.82
N ARG A 936 -13.48 7.32 31.05
CA ARG A 936 -12.98 5.92 30.92
C ARG A 936 -12.42 5.58 29.53
N HIS A 937 -12.96 6.14 28.46
CA HIS A 937 -12.48 5.87 27.09
C HIS A 937 -11.06 6.40 26.79
N HIS A 938 -10.52 7.29 27.63
CA HIS A 938 -9.13 7.74 27.54
C HIS A 938 -8.15 6.89 28.39
N ALA A 939 -8.58 5.81 29.01
CA ALA A 939 -7.75 5.04 29.95
C ALA A 939 -6.41 4.62 29.34
N LEU A 940 -6.41 4.10 28.14
CA LEU A 940 -5.16 3.68 27.45
C LEU A 940 -4.21 4.86 27.24
N SER A 941 -4.70 5.97 26.70
CA SER A 941 -3.87 7.15 26.48
C SER A 941 -3.36 7.72 27.79
N TYR A 942 -4.21 7.79 28.80
CA TYR A 942 -3.90 8.28 30.12
C TYR A 942 -2.77 7.46 30.80
N HIS A 943 -2.92 6.15 30.86
CA HIS A 943 -1.94 5.29 31.49
C HIS A 943 -0.62 5.25 30.72
N HIS A 944 -0.69 5.17 29.40
CA HIS A 944 0.50 5.08 28.56
C HIS A 944 1.43 6.30 28.68
N VAL A 945 0.87 7.52 28.60
CA VAL A 945 1.67 8.74 28.79
C VAL A 945 2.25 8.83 30.20
N ARG A 946 1.47 8.47 31.22
CA ARG A 946 1.91 8.48 32.62
C ARG A 946 3.02 7.47 32.89
N GLU A 947 2.92 6.26 32.36
CA GLU A 947 4.00 5.25 32.47
C GLU A 947 5.32 5.78 31.89
N ALA A 948 5.28 6.44 30.74
CA ALA A 948 6.46 7.04 30.14
C ALA A 948 7.04 8.20 30.99
N VAL A 949 6.17 8.99 31.66
CA VAL A 949 6.59 10.03 32.59
C VAL A 949 7.21 9.42 33.86
N VAL A 950 6.58 8.41 34.45
CA VAL A 950 7.07 7.70 35.63
C VAL A 950 8.42 7.04 35.38
N ALA A 951 8.60 6.46 34.19
CA ALA A 951 9.84 5.79 33.80
C ALA A 951 10.97 6.78 33.40
N ASP A 952 10.75 8.09 33.57
CA ASP A 952 11.66 9.19 33.14
C ASP A 952 12.09 9.06 31.66
N ILE A 953 11.18 8.50 30.82
CA ILE A 953 11.38 8.45 29.35
C ILE A 953 11.16 9.83 28.77
N LEU A 954 10.14 10.54 29.26
CA LEU A 954 9.81 11.89 28.82
C LEU A 954 9.36 12.79 29.97
N ARG A 955 9.54 14.09 29.78
CA ARG A 955 9.00 15.17 30.58
C ARG A 955 8.02 15.99 29.77
N PHE A 956 6.77 16.03 30.22
CA PHE A 956 5.72 16.74 29.49
C PHE A 956 5.58 18.16 30.05
N ASN A 957 5.84 19.17 29.23
CA ASN A 957 5.92 20.57 29.62
C ASN A 957 4.93 21.42 28.83
N TYR A 958 4.54 22.54 29.42
CA TYR A 958 3.66 23.51 28.77
C TYR A 958 4.47 24.43 27.85
N ILE A 959 3.92 24.67 26.67
CA ILE A 959 4.35 25.75 25.78
C ILE A 959 3.13 26.56 25.36
N ARG A 960 3.30 27.86 25.28
CA ARG A 960 2.21 28.73 24.77
C ARG A 960 2.16 28.59 23.24
N SER A 961 0.95 28.31 22.71
CA SER A 961 0.67 28.28 21.27
C SER A 961 0.83 29.64 20.61
#